data_1c1c8fa1f4b4f26a4a85988e4c8def6a
#
_entry.id   1c1c8fa1f4b4f26a4a85988e4c8def6a
#
_cell.length_a   1.000
_cell.length_b   1.000
_cell.length_c   1.000
_cell.angle_alpha   90.00
_cell.angle_beta   90.00
_cell.angle_gamma   90.00
#
_symmetry.space_group_name_H-M   'P 1'
#
loop_
_entity.id
_entity.type
_entity.pdbx_description
1 polymer ?
#
loop_
_entity_poly.entity_id
_entity_poly.type
_entity_poly.pdbx_seq_one_letter_code
_entity_poly.pdbx_strand_id
1 'polypeptide(L)'
;MTKRSVWVLAGTLALLFGFAAHDAAVAQATPGEIHGTVADPTGAVIPTANIVLSGGDGVSATTVSGRDGSFHFSSVHPGKYSLVITEDGFAQETVGEIEVLPGKDVQENVTLQLPVEQQQVEVSEDSLGVSTGADNNASSIVIKGKDLDALSDDPDELQSELTALAGPAAGPNGAQIFIDGFTGGQLPPKSSIREIRINQNPFSAHYDKLGYGRIEILTKPGTDKVHGNAMVMGNDSAFNSLNPFVSSEPAYYTTFANGSIGGSLGKKASWFGSVFFRDNASNSIINADLLDANLNVYNYSAAVANPQTRLDVSPRFDFQLGETNTLTVRYMLDRQLQSNSGVSQFALETQAYNVSNYENSVQLSDTQVLSANAVNETRFQYVRARDNQTAQNLDPTVTVQGAFTGGGSNAGVVRDNQDRLELENDTTEARGAHSIEFGARFRLTRDANFSTSGFNGNYIYSSLSAYAAKTPSEYDVTAGKASSSVALFDAGVFFQDDFKARPNLTLSYGLRLEAQNRIKDHDDWAPRISLAWAPAGGRGAPAKTVIRAGYGWFYDRFSSTYVLDAIRQNGISQQQLVVKNPSFFENAPSASALSALSSVAPSVYEVAPNMKASLNMQAAVGIEHQFGKIVTTSVTYVNSRGVHQYLSDNVNAYLPGTYDATAGTGSRPNGINENLYQFQSGGVYNQNQLMVNYNVKAKRVSLFGFYMLNFAKADTSGATYFPSNPFDPGADYGRANFDVRSRFLLGGNLQGPYGVSFSPMLVTNSGTPFNLTIGQDLNGDNQFNDRPAYATSASTDIVKTSYGTFDLNPSADEKSIPYNFGTGPGQFSMNMRVSKSIGIGPKVEGGRAAGGFGGPGGGPPPGGGPGGGGAPG
;
A
#
# COMPACT_ATOMS: atom_id res chain seq x y z
N MET A 1 22.94 9.93 -21.86
CA MET A 1 23.12 8.47 -21.92
C MET A 1 23.14 8.03 -23.37
N THR A 2 24.22 7.47 -23.82
CA THR A 2 24.60 7.26 -25.23
C THR A 2 23.91 6.00 -25.80
N LYS A 3 23.55 6.03 -27.08
CA LYS A 3 22.88 5.01 -27.89
C LYS A 3 23.47 3.57 -27.86
N ARG A 4 24.44 3.28 -27.01
CA ARG A 4 25.07 1.94 -26.90
C ARG A 4 24.42 1.00 -25.88
N SER A 5 23.55 1.48 -24.98
CA SER A 5 22.95 0.66 -23.90
C SER A 5 21.68 -0.07 -24.32
N VAL A 6 21.07 0.25 -25.45
CA VAL A 6 19.81 -0.34 -25.91
C VAL A 6 20.01 -1.69 -26.64
N TRP A 7 21.20 -1.92 -27.22
CA TRP A 7 21.47 -3.14 -28.00
C TRP A 7 21.90 -4.36 -27.16
N VAL A 8 22.34 -4.14 -25.93
CA VAL A 8 22.72 -5.25 -25.03
C VAL A 8 21.49 -5.94 -24.43
N LEU A 9 20.40 -5.19 -24.22
CA LEU A 9 19.15 -5.79 -23.69
C LEU A 9 18.37 -6.58 -24.75
N ALA A 10 18.50 -6.21 -26.04
CA ALA A 10 17.85 -6.94 -27.13
C ALA A 10 18.56 -8.26 -27.48
N GLY A 11 19.87 -8.33 -27.23
CA GLY A 11 20.67 -9.53 -27.48
C GLY A 11 20.44 -10.67 -26.47
N THR A 12 20.12 -10.36 -25.24
CA THR A 12 19.87 -11.35 -24.17
C THR A 12 18.47 -11.96 -24.26
N LEU A 13 17.52 -11.24 -24.84
CA LEU A 13 16.14 -11.77 -25.00
C LEU A 13 16.02 -12.74 -26.19
N ALA A 14 16.88 -12.61 -27.19
CA ALA A 14 16.87 -13.46 -28.37
C ALA A 14 17.53 -14.85 -28.16
N LEU A 15 18.32 -15.03 -27.11
CA LEU A 15 18.99 -16.30 -26.78
C LEU A 15 18.12 -17.29 -25.97
N LEU A 16 16.95 -16.86 -25.47
CA LEU A 16 16.03 -17.72 -24.69
C LEU A 16 14.94 -18.42 -25.53
N PHE A 17 14.82 -18.13 -26.82
CA PHE A 17 13.76 -18.70 -27.67
C PHE A 17 14.20 -19.80 -28.63
N GLY A 18 15.41 -20.33 -28.54
CA GLY A 18 16.04 -21.21 -29.54
C GLY A 18 16.07 -22.71 -29.25
N PHE A 19 15.26 -23.27 -28.33
CA PHE A 19 15.25 -24.71 -28.08
C PHE A 19 13.85 -25.28 -27.86
N ALA A 20 13.15 -25.69 -28.90
CA ALA A 20 12.20 -26.81 -28.87
C ALA A 20 11.57 -27.08 -30.26
N ALA A 21 12.14 -27.94 -31.04
CA ALA A 21 11.39 -28.71 -32.01
C ALA A 21 12.17 -30.01 -32.31
N HIS A 22 11.74 -31.09 -31.69
CA HIS A 22 12.05 -32.43 -32.18
C HIS A 22 10.75 -33.22 -32.22
N ASP A 23 10.23 -33.47 -33.39
CA ASP A 23 9.14 -34.39 -33.64
C ASP A 23 9.65 -35.82 -33.52
N ALA A 24 9.07 -36.56 -32.56
CA ALA A 24 9.26 -38.01 -32.47
C ALA A 24 8.07 -38.71 -33.17
N ALA A 25 8.37 -39.51 -34.16
CA ALA A 25 7.39 -40.37 -34.79
C ALA A 25 6.84 -41.42 -33.80
N VAL A 26 5.52 -41.42 -33.60
CA VAL A 26 4.81 -42.34 -32.70
C VAL A 26 4.31 -43.53 -33.49
N ALA A 27 4.75 -44.72 -33.09
CA ALA A 27 4.21 -45.98 -33.59
C ALA A 27 2.72 -46.13 -33.16
N GLN A 28 1.84 -46.55 -34.07
CA GLN A 28 0.43 -46.81 -33.80
C GLN A 28 0.28 -47.94 -32.76
N ALA A 29 -0.13 -47.58 -31.55
CA ALA A 29 -0.47 -48.51 -30.48
C ALA A 29 -1.92 -49.01 -30.64
N THR A 30 -2.18 -50.25 -30.35
CA THR A 30 -3.52 -50.88 -30.41
C THR A 30 -4.43 -50.15 -29.38
N PRO A 31 -5.60 -49.59 -29.78
CA PRO A 31 -6.49 -48.91 -28.85
C PRO A 31 -7.08 -49.88 -27.82
N GLY A 32 -7.34 -49.41 -26.63
CA GLY A 32 -8.08 -50.08 -25.57
C GLY A 32 -9.53 -49.58 -25.46
N GLU A 33 -10.26 -49.99 -24.45
CA GLU A 33 -11.65 -49.63 -24.18
C GLU A 33 -11.83 -49.18 -22.72
N ILE A 34 -12.78 -48.26 -22.46
CA ILE A 34 -13.20 -47.93 -21.12
C ILE A 34 -14.71 -48.11 -21.02
N HIS A 35 -15.17 -48.94 -20.08
CA HIS A 35 -16.59 -49.17 -19.85
C HIS A 35 -16.91 -49.20 -18.34
N GLY A 36 -18.18 -49.01 -17.99
CA GLY A 36 -18.62 -49.03 -16.59
C GLY A 36 -20.09 -48.70 -16.41
N THR A 37 -20.49 -48.48 -15.16
CA THR A 37 -21.86 -48.11 -14.79
C THR A 37 -21.87 -46.89 -13.94
N VAL A 38 -22.90 -46.03 -14.07
CA VAL A 38 -23.17 -44.89 -13.24
C VAL A 38 -24.37 -45.20 -12.34
N ALA A 39 -24.24 -45.08 -11.01
CA ALA A 39 -25.26 -45.35 -10.01
C ALA A 39 -25.32 -44.24 -8.97
N ASP A 40 -26.39 -44.20 -8.21
CA ASP A 40 -26.52 -43.35 -7.02
C ASP A 40 -25.98 -44.06 -5.75
N PRO A 41 -25.90 -43.39 -4.58
CA PRO A 41 -25.41 -44.01 -3.34
C PRO A 41 -26.26 -45.17 -2.82
N THR A 42 -27.49 -45.36 -3.33
CA THR A 42 -28.34 -46.50 -3.00
C THR A 42 -28.11 -47.71 -3.93
N GLY A 43 -27.32 -47.55 -4.96
CA GLY A 43 -27.03 -48.54 -6.00
C GLY A 43 -28.04 -48.50 -7.15
N ALA A 44 -28.95 -47.53 -7.20
CA ALA A 44 -29.86 -47.37 -8.33
C ALA A 44 -29.09 -46.78 -9.55
N VAL A 45 -29.28 -47.35 -10.71
CA VAL A 45 -28.56 -46.90 -11.95
C VAL A 45 -29.08 -45.52 -12.41
N ILE A 46 -28.20 -44.69 -12.88
CA ILE A 46 -28.48 -43.35 -13.40
C ILE A 46 -28.39 -43.36 -14.91
N PRO A 47 -29.55 -43.27 -15.63
CA PRO A 47 -29.57 -43.12 -17.07
C PRO A 47 -29.28 -41.66 -17.49
N THR A 48 -28.86 -41.43 -18.71
CA THR A 48 -28.62 -40.10 -19.35
C THR A 48 -27.54 -39.24 -18.75
N ALA A 49 -26.79 -39.75 -17.77
CA ALA A 49 -25.63 -39.01 -17.24
C ALA A 49 -24.60 -38.77 -18.36
N ASN A 50 -24.15 -37.53 -18.49
CA ASN A 50 -23.16 -37.13 -19.45
C ASN A 50 -21.74 -37.48 -18.95
N ILE A 51 -20.99 -38.24 -19.71
CA ILE A 51 -19.66 -38.75 -19.39
C ILE A 51 -18.65 -38.17 -20.39
N VAL A 52 -17.69 -37.41 -19.91
CA VAL A 52 -16.62 -36.79 -20.69
C VAL A 52 -15.31 -37.46 -20.36
N LEU A 53 -14.67 -38.04 -21.35
CA LEU A 53 -13.32 -38.61 -21.29
C LEU A 53 -12.31 -37.55 -21.70
N SER A 54 -11.34 -37.25 -20.83
CA SER A 54 -10.29 -36.27 -21.08
C SER A 54 -8.92 -36.89 -20.91
N GLY A 55 -8.04 -36.67 -21.88
CA GLY A 55 -6.63 -37.07 -21.86
C GLY A 55 -5.69 -35.89 -21.72
N GLY A 56 -4.39 -36.10 -21.77
CA GLY A 56 -3.37 -35.05 -21.58
C GLY A 56 -3.49 -33.82 -22.51
N ASP A 57 -4.14 -33.99 -23.67
CA ASP A 57 -4.30 -32.96 -24.70
C ASP A 57 -5.72 -32.32 -24.72
N GLY A 58 -6.58 -32.62 -23.74
CA GLY A 58 -7.95 -32.11 -23.61
C GLY A 58 -9.04 -33.16 -23.73
N VAL A 59 -10.28 -32.75 -24.09
CA VAL A 59 -11.43 -33.67 -24.25
C VAL A 59 -11.17 -34.63 -25.40
N SER A 60 -11.16 -35.92 -25.09
CA SER A 60 -10.91 -36.99 -26.03
C SER A 60 -12.19 -37.59 -26.61
N ALA A 61 -13.24 -37.78 -25.79
CA ALA A 61 -14.55 -38.31 -26.21
C ALA A 61 -15.65 -37.98 -25.21
N THR A 62 -16.90 -38.03 -25.64
CA THR A 62 -18.09 -37.89 -24.78
C THR A 62 -19.09 -39.00 -25.10
N THR A 63 -19.77 -39.48 -24.04
CA THR A 63 -20.88 -40.42 -24.14
C THR A 63 -21.94 -40.15 -23.10
N VAL A 64 -23.10 -40.79 -23.14
CA VAL A 64 -24.12 -40.74 -22.10
C VAL A 64 -24.42 -42.15 -21.59
N SER A 65 -24.79 -42.25 -20.28
CA SER A 65 -25.15 -43.54 -19.72
C SER A 65 -26.49 -44.09 -20.30
N GLY A 66 -26.54 -45.39 -20.53
CA GLY A 66 -27.71 -46.10 -21.00
C GLY A 66 -28.83 -46.22 -19.95
N ARG A 67 -29.98 -46.83 -20.33
CA ARG A 67 -31.09 -47.02 -19.39
C ARG A 67 -30.74 -47.94 -18.20
N ASP A 68 -29.73 -48.77 -18.35
CA ASP A 68 -29.14 -49.60 -17.31
C ASP A 68 -27.95 -48.94 -16.60
N GLY A 69 -27.73 -47.68 -16.83
CA GLY A 69 -26.60 -46.88 -16.29
C GLY A 69 -25.25 -47.18 -16.93
N SER A 70 -25.18 -48.08 -17.90
CA SER A 70 -23.91 -48.44 -18.53
C SER A 70 -23.38 -47.37 -19.49
N PHE A 71 -22.07 -47.26 -19.58
CA PHE A 71 -21.36 -46.43 -20.59
C PHE A 71 -20.16 -47.14 -21.18
N HIS A 72 -19.76 -46.76 -22.40
CA HIS A 72 -18.67 -47.37 -23.11
C HIS A 72 -17.98 -46.40 -24.06
N PHE A 73 -16.63 -46.35 -23.99
CA PHE A 73 -15.74 -45.69 -24.93
C PHE A 73 -14.92 -46.76 -25.65
N SER A 74 -15.16 -46.91 -26.95
CA SER A 74 -14.40 -47.79 -27.81
C SER A 74 -13.21 -47.06 -28.44
N SER A 75 -12.14 -47.77 -28.73
CA SER A 75 -10.98 -47.21 -29.45
C SER A 75 -10.25 -46.08 -28.72
N VAL A 76 -10.01 -46.25 -27.42
CA VAL A 76 -9.25 -45.28 -26.61
C VAL A 76 -7.75 -45.55 -26.80
N HIS A 77 -6.99 -44.53 -27.19
CA HIS A 77 -5.53 -44.68 -27.35
C HIS A 77 -4.85 -44.94 -26.01
N PRO A 78 -3.78 -45.75 -25.95
CA PRO A 78 -3.04 -45.91 -24.70
C PRO A 78 -2.57 -44.58 -24.09
N GLY A 79 -2.82 -44.37 -22.81
CA GLY A 79 -2.50 -43.12 -22.13
C GLY A 79 -3.19 -43.00 -20.76
N LYS A 80 -3.00 -41.87 -20.13
CA LYS A 80 -3.69 -41.53 -18.86
C LYS A 80 -4.87 -40.63 -19.14
N TYR A 81 -6.02 -40.99 -18.59
CA TYR A 81 -7.30 -40.32 -18.80
C TYR A 81 -7.99 -39.98 -17.47
N SER A 82 -8.96 -39.12 -17.54
CA SER A 82 -9.93 -38.83 -16.49
C SER A 82 -11.35 -38.85 -17.08
N LEU A 83 -12.32 -39.34 -16.29
CA LEU A 83 -13.74 -39.27 -16.60
C LEU A 83 -14.38 -38.16 -15.77
N VAL A 84 -15.16 -37.31 -16.37
CA VAL A 84 -16.02 -36.32 -15.69
C VAL A 84 -17.47 -36.70 -15.98
N ILE A 85 -18.23 -36.99 -14.93
CA ILE A 85 -19.62 -37.45 -15.03
C ILE A 85 -20.54 -36.39 -14.43
N THR A 86 -21.56 -35.98 -15.19
CA THR A 86 -22.54 -34.96 -14.75
C THR A 86 -23.96 -35.43 -15.07
N GLU A 87 -24.88 -35.25 -14.13
CA GLU A 87 -26.33 -35.49 -14.28
C GLU A 87 -27.10 -34.50 -13.43
N ASP A 88 -28.28 -34.04 -13.90
CA ASP A 88 -29.12 -33.09 -13.17
C ASP A 88 -29.60 -33.71 -11.85
N GLY A 89 -29.40 -32.99 -10.76
CA GLY A 89 -29.73 -33.44 -9.40
C GLY A 89 -28.65 -34.26 -8.69
N PHE A 90 -27.45 -34.41 -9.31
CA PHE A 90 -26.30 -35.06 -8.70
C PHE A 90 -25.07 -34.17 -8.73
N ALA A 91 -24.17 -34.39 -7.77
CA ALA A 91 -22.86 -33.72 -7.79
C ALA A 91 -22.01 -34.26 -8.95
N GLN A 92 -21.27 -33.38 -9.61
CA GLN A 92 -20.31 -33.81 -10.63
C GLN A 92 -19.24 -34.69 -9.97
N GLU A 93 -19.00 -35.86 -10.55
CA GLU A 93 -17.94 -36.77 -10.12
C GLU A 93 -16.80 -36.81 -11.15
N THR A 94 -15.57 -36.89 -10.64
CA THR A 94 -14.36 -36.94 -11.48
C THR A 94 -13.49 -38.13 -11.07
N VAL A 95 -13.39 -39.11 -11.92
CA VAL A 95 -12.48 -40.26 -11.79
C VAL A 95 -11.17 -39.91 -12.49
N GLY A 96 -10.10 -39.73 -11.73
CA GLY A 96 -8.76 -39.39 -12.25
C GLY A 96 -7.84 -40.59 -12.40
N GLU A 97 -6.73 -40.43 -13.16
CA GLU A 97 -5.64 -41.39 -13.31
C GLU A 97 -6.03 -42.76 -13.87
N ILE A 98 -6.98 -42.80 -14.80
CA ILE A 98 -7.32 -44.03 -15.54
C ILE A 98 -6.21 -44.29 -16.55
N GLU A 99 -5.46 -45.38 -16.38
CA GLU A 99 -4.39 -45.74 -17.30
C GLU A 99 -4.89 -46.82 -18.31
N VAL A 100 -4.98 -46.44 -19.57
CA VAL A 100 -5.33 -47.35 -20.67
C VAL A 100 -4.04 -47.91 -21.29
N LEU A 101 -3.84 -49.23 -21.15
CA LEU A 101 -2.73 -49.91 -21.76
C LEU A 101 -3.12 -50.44 -23.17
N PRO A 102 -2.15 -50.69 -24.09
CA PRO A 102 -2.45 -51.17 -25.43
C PRO A 102 -3.30 -52.44 -25.43
N GLY A 103 -4.50 -52.36 -26.04
CA GLY A 103 -5.42 -53.50 -26.19
C GLY A 103 -6.04 -54.05 -24.90
N LYS A 104 -6.08 -53.22 -23.83
CA LYS A 104 -6.68 -53.57 -22.54
C LYS A 104 -8.00 -52.84 -22.34
N ASP A 105 -8.98 -53.55 -21.74
CA ASP A 105 -10.24 -53.00 -21.28
C ASP A 105 -10.09 -52.53 -19.84
N VAL A 106 -10.63 -51.34 -19.54
CA VAL A 106 -10.66 -50.73 -18.22
C VAL A 106 -12.13 -50.61 -17.79
N GLN A 107 -12.47 -51.18 -16.65
CA GLN A 107 -13.80 -51.07 -16.07
C GLN A 107 -13.81 -50.08 -14.94
N GLU A 108 -14.66 -49.01 -15.05
CA GLU A 108 -14.81 -47.93 -14.04
C GLU A 108 -16.29 -47.77 -13.67
N ASN A 109 -16.67 -48.18 -12.45
CA ASN A 109 -18.01 -47.99 -11.93
C ASN A 109 -18.05 -46.75 -11.06
N VAL A 110 -18.94 -45.84 -11.35
CA VAL A 110 -18.99 -44.49 -10.74
C VAL A 110 -20.27 -44.33 -9.94
N THR A 111 -20.16 -43.83 -8.69
CA THR A 111 -21.29 -43.50 -7.85
C THR A 111 -21.40 -41.99 -7.73
N LEU A 112 -22.47 -41.40 -8.31
CA LEU A 112 -22.75 -39.97 -8.17
C LEU A 112 -23.39 -39.68 -6.82
N GLN A 113 -22.84 -38.70 -6.08
CA GLN A 113 -23.39 -38.24 -4.82
C GLN A 113 -24.51 -37.22 -5.06
N LEU A 114 -25.46 -37.11 -4.14
CA LEU A 114 -26.38 -35.98 -4.14
C LEU A 114 -25.60 -34.70 -3.89
N PRO A 115 -25.97 -33.56 -4.50
CA PRO A 115 -25.27 -32.34 -4.26
C PRO A 115 -25.44 -31.93 -2.79
N VAL A 116 -24.43 -32.16 -1.99
CA VAL A 116 -24.27 -31.46 -0.74
C VAL A 116 -23.86 -30.05 -1.17
N GLU A 117 -24.70 -29.06 -0.94
CA GLU A 117 -24.36 -27.64 -1.18
C GLU A 117 -23.16 -27.24 -0.29
N GLN A 118 -21.99 -27.75 -0.64
CA GLN A 118 -20.75 -27.09 -0.32
C GLN A 118 -20.40 -26.29 -1.58
N GLN A 119 -20.60 -24.97 -1.51
CA GLN A 119 -19.98 -24.06 -2.47
C GLN A 119 -18.46 -24.23 -2.36
N GLN A 120 -17.94 -25.26 -2.99
CA GLN A 120 -16.54 -25.41 -3.25
C GLN A 120 -16.25 -24.57 -4.48
N VAL A 121 -15.90 -23.29 -4.27
CA VAL A 121 -15.24 -22.50 -5.32
C VAL A 121 -13.89 -23.14 -5.52
N GLU A 122 -13.80 -24.07 -6.47
CA GLU A 122 -12.53 -24.57 -6.98
C GLU A 122 -11.88 -23.42 -7.74
N VAL A 123 -11.11 -22.60 -7.02
CA VAL A 123 -10.15 -21.69 -7.65
C VAL A 123 -9.09 -22.61 -8.24
N SER A 124 -9.21 -22.92 -9.51
CA SER A 124 -8.16 -23.62 -10.26
C SER A 124 -6.89 -22.75 -10.16
N GLU A 125 -5.87 -23.28 -9.52
CA GLU A 125 -4.62 -22.59 -9.16
C GLU A 125 -3.84 -21.99 -10.34
N ASP A 126 -4.23 -22.26 -11.59
CA ASP A 126 -3.38 -22.02 -12.75
C ASP A 126 -4.01 -21.28 -13.94
N SER A 127 -5.23 -20.77 -13.86
CA SER A 127 -5.75 -20.04 -15.02
C SER A 127 -5.40 -18.54 -14.96
N LEU A 128 -4.39 -18.14 -15.74
CA LEU A 128 -4.14 -16.74 -16.14
C LEU A 128 -5.26 -16.21 -17.06
N GLY A 129 -6.48 -16.77 -16.99
CA GLY A 129 -7.61 -16.38 -17.82
C GLY A 129 -8.06 -14.96 -17.55
N VAL A 130 -8.29 -14.20 -18.63
CA VAL A 130 -9.01 -12.92 -18.53
C VAL A 130 -10.52 -13.19 -18.55
N SER A 131 -11.28 -12.50 -17.70
CA SER A 131 -12.73 -12.64 -17.60
C SER A 131 -13.42 -11.29 -17.49
N THR A 132 -14.74 -11.24 -17.70
CA THR A 132 -15.55 -10.01 -17.53
C THR A 132 -16.03 -9.81 -16.08
N GLY A 133 -15.67 -10.67 -15.13
CA GLY A 133 -15.95 -10.47 -13.72
C GLY A 133 -15.37 -9.16 -13.20
N ALA A 134 -16.08 -8.45 -12.34
CA ALA A 134 -15.67 -7.16 -11.81
C ALA A 134 -14.33 -7.28 -11.05
N ASP A 135 -14.15 -8.37 -10.29
CA ASP A 135 -12.98 -8.60 -9.45
C ASP A 135 -11.81 -9.31 -10.14
N ASN A 136 -11.95 -9.69 -11.41
CA ASN A 136 -10.96 -10.46 -12.15
C ASN A 136 -10.26 -9.60 -13.21
N ASN A 137 -9.84 -8.40 -12.85
CA ASN A 137 -9.10 -7.53 -13.78
C ASN A 137 -7.61 -7.94 -13.85
N ALA A 138 -7.09 -8.12 -15.06
CA ALA A 138 -5.68 -8.46 -15.30
C ALA A 138 -4.72 -7.28 -15.08
N SER A 139 -5.24 -6.08 -14.82
CA SER A 139 -4.47 -4.94 -14.32
C SER A 139 -4.18 -5.05 -12.82
N SER A 140 -4.84 -5.95 -12.09
CA SER A 140 -4.52 -6.27 -10.71
C SER A 140 -3.27 -7.14 -10.62
N ILE A 141 -2.49 -6.94 -9.56
CA ILE A 141 -1.36 -7.80 -9.22
C ILE A 141 -1.79 -8.67 -8.04
N VAL A 142 -1.79 -9.98 -8.22
CA VAL A 142 -2.09 -10.95 -7.16
C VAL A 142 -0.82 -11.76 -6.86
N ILE A 143 -0.27 -11.56 -5.65
CA ILE A 143 0.95 -12.21 -5.18
C ILE A 143 0.56 -13.26 -4.15
N LYS A 144 0.76 -14.53 -4.47
CA LYS A 144 0.40 -15.66 -3.60
C LYS A 144 1.40 -16.83 -3.72
N GLY A 145 1.37 -17.72 -2.73
CA GLY A 145 2.20 -18.92 -2.74
C GLY A 145 3.70 -18.57 -2.83
N LYS A 146 4.39 -19.13 -3.83
CA LYS A 146 5.83 -18.91 -4.04
C LYS A 146 6.19 -17.51 -4.55
N ASP A 147 5.24 -16.76 -5.10
CA ASP A 147 5.49 -15.40 -5.56
C ASP A 147 5.72 -14.46 -4.36
N LEU A 148 5.19 -14.79 -3.18
CA LEU A 148 5.49 -14.09 -1.93
C LEU A 148 6.98 -14.17 -1.54
N ASP A 149 7.72 -15.18 -2.02
CA ASP A 149 9.17 -15.31 -1.74
C ASP A 149 10.00 -14.20 -2.40
N ALA A 150 9.45 -13.50 -3.39
CA ALA A 150 10.09 -12.34 -4.02
C ALA A 150 10.06 -11.08 -3.13
N LEU A 151 9.12 -11.03 -2.19
CA LEU A 151 8.97 -9.90 -1.26
C LEU A 151 9.83 -10.08 -0.02
N SER A 152 10.21 -8.97 0.61
CA SER A 152 10.99 -8.96 1.84
C SER A 152 10.27 -9.65 3.01
N ASP A 153 11.05 -10.26 3.89
CA ASP A 153 10.57 -10.80 5.17
C ASP A 153 10.60 -9.74 6.28
N ASP A 154 11.30 -8.62 6.09
CA ASP A 154 11.25 -7.46 6.97
C ASP A 154 9.96 -6.66 6.70
N PRO A 155 9.12 -6.37 7.72
CA PRO A 155 7.86 -5.66 7.52
C PRO A 155 8.00 -4.24 6.97
N ASP A 156 9.08 -3.53 7.31
CA ASP A 156 9.28 -2.14 6.85
C ASP A 156 9.70 -2.12 5.37
N GLU A 157 10.59 -3.05 4.96
CA GLU A 157 10.91 -3.26 3.55
C GLU A 157 9.70 -3.76 2.76
N LEU A 158 8.93 -4.70 3.33
CA LEU A 158 7.69 -5.20 2.72
C LEU A 158 6.71 -4.06 2.46
N GLN A 159 6.52 -3.15 3.42
CA GLN A 159 5.67 -1.97 3.23
C GLN A 159 6.17 -1.07 2.10
N SER A 160 7.47 -0.85 2.02
CA SER A 160 8.10 -0.08 0.94
C SER A 160 7.89 -0.75 -0.43
N GLU A 161 8.08 -2.07 -0.53
CA GLU A 161 7.85 -2.85 -1.75
C GLU A 161 6.37 -2.82 -2.17
N LEU A 162 5.43 -2.95 -1.23
CA LEU A 162 4.00 -2.86 -1.49
C LEU A 162 3.58 -1.47 -1.97
N THR A 163 4.14 -0.42 -1.37
CA THR A 163 3.94 0.97 -1.80
C THR A 163 4.50 1.18 -3.21
N ALA A 164 5.65 0.59 -3.52
CA ALA A 164 6.22 0.62 -4.85
C ALA A 164 5.34 -0.10 -5.88
N LEU A 165 4.74 -1.22 -5.48
CA LEU A 165 3.80 -2.01 -6.30
C LEU A 165 2.47 -1.28 -6.56
N ALA A 166 1.95 -0.54 -5.60
CA ALA A 166 0.75 0.29 -5.77
C ALA A 166 0.98 1.44 -6.76
N GLY A 167 2.19 1.97 -6.77
CA GLY A 167 2.64 3.00 -7.71
C GLY A 167 2.01 4.38 -7.46
N PRO A 168 2.35 5.38 -8.33
CA PRO A 168 1.84 6.75 -8.20
C PRO A 168 0.34 6.90 -8.50
N ALA A 169 -0.36 5.87 -8.98
CA ALA A 169 -1.81 5.89 -9.17
C ALA A 169 -2.60 6.04 -7.86
N ALA A 170 -1.96 5.78 -6.73
CA ALA A 170 -2.48 6.02 -5.40
C ALA A 170 -2.73 7.52 -5.09
N GLY A 171 -2.29 8.44 -5.96
CA GLY A 171 -2.44 9.89 -5.78
C GLY A 171 -1.55 10.45 -4.66
N PRO A 172 -1.84 11.68 -4.19
CA PRO A 172 -1.00 12.39 -3.22
C PRO A 172 -0.92 11.70 -1.84
N ASN A 173 -1.95 10.94 -1.46
CA ASN A 173 -2.03 10.29 -0.15
C ASN A 173 -1.36 8.90 -0.10
N GLY A 174 -0.78 8.44 -1.22
CA GLY A 174 -0.08 7.17 -1.31
C GLY A 174 -0.98 5.93 -1.25
N ALA A 175 -0.34 4.76 -1.19
CA ALA A 175 -1.03 3.47 -1.17
C ALA A 175 -1.89 3.28 0.10
N GLN A 176 -3.07 2.71 -0.06
CA GLN A 176 -3.97 2.37 1.04
C GLN A 176 -3.96 0.86 1.27
N ILE A 177 -3.64 0.44 2.50
CA ILE A 177 -3.54 -0.97 2.88
C ILE A 177 -4.78 -1.36 3.69
N PHE A 178 -5.39 -2.47 3.28
CA PHE A 178 -6.47 -3.17 3.97
C PHE A 178 -5.99 -4.56 4.37
N ILE A 179 -6.28 -4.97 5.59
CA ILE A 179 -5.90 -6.29 6.11
C ILE A 179 -7.16 -7.03 6.51
N ASP A 180 -7.49 -8.11 5.79
CA ASP A 180 -8.73 -8.88 5.95
C ASP A 180 -10.01 -7.97 5.90
N GLY A 181 -9.99 -6.92 5.04
CA GLY A 181 -11.06 -5.94 4.88
C GLY A 181 -11.03 -4.76 5.85
N PHE A 182 -10.22 -4.78 6.91
CA PHE A 182 -10.10 -3.70 7.87
C PHE A 182 -9.15 -2.59 7.40
N THR A 183 -9.45 -1.34 7.78
CA THR A 183 -8.62 -0.19 7.46
C THR A 183 -7.54 0.05 8.50
N GLY A 184 -6.33 0.33 8.05
CA GLY A 184 -5.20 0.65 8.94
C GLY A 184 -4.67 -0.57 9.71
N GLY A 185 -3.77 -0.30 10.65
CA GLY A 185 -3.04 -1.30 11.41
C GLY A 185 -1.67 -1.62 10.82
N GLN A 186 -0.85 -2.28 11.61
CA GLN A 186 0.49 -2.70 11.21
C GLN A 186 0.44 -3.88 10.24
N LEU A 187 1.42 -3.95 9.33
CA LEU A 187 1.54 -5.08 8.42
C LEU A 187 1.76 -6.38 9.20
N PRO A 188 0.99 -7.44 8.91
CA PRO A 188 1.23 -8.74 9.49
C PRO A 188 2.54 -9.34 8.96
N PRO A 189 3.25 -10.18 9.74
CA PRO A 189 4.43 -10.89 9.26
C PRO A 189 4.14 -11.65 7.97
N LYS A 190 5.05 -11.61 6.99
CA LYS A 190 4.86 -12.28 5.67
C LYS A 190 4.45 -13.76 5.82
N SER A 191 4.94 -14.45 6.85
CA SER A 191 4.59 -15.83 7.16
C SER A 191 3.10 -16.06 7.42
N SER A 192 2.36 -15.02 7.86
CA SER A 192 0.90 -15.05 8.10
C SER A 192 0.09 -14.62 6.87
N ILE A 193 0.72 -14.11 5.81
CA ILE A 193 0.02 -13.65 4.60
C ILE A 193 -0.32 -14.84 3.71
N ARG A 194 -1.58 -14.93 3.28
CA ARG A 194 -2.06 -15.89 2.28
C ARG A 194 -1.85 -15.36 0.88
N GLU A 195 -2.32 -14.13 0.63
CA GLU A 195 -2.17 -13.44 -0.65
C GLU A 195 -2.26 -11.92 -0.47
N ILE A 196 -1.68 -11.22 -1.43
CA ILE A 196 -1.73 -9.75 -1.55
C ILE A 196 -2.36 -9.44 -2.90
N ARG A 197 -3.34 -8.55 -2.91
CA ARG A 197 -4.04 -8.08 -4.10
C ARG A 197 -3.86 -6.57 -4.24
N ILE A 198 -3.45 -6.13 -5.41
CA ILE A 198 -3.21 -4.71 -5.69
C ILE A 198 -4.03 -4.29 -6.88
N ASN A 199 -4.74 -3.17 -6.79
CA ASN A 199 -5.59 -2.61 -7.85
C ASN A 199 -6.74 -3.54 -8.29
N GLN A 200 -7.26 -4.39 -7.40
CA GLN A 200 -8.42 -5.23 -7.71
C GLN A 200 -9.70 -4.38 -7.66
N ASN A 201 -10.57 -4.52 -8.66
CA ASN A 201 -11.84 -3.82 -8.79
C ASN A 201 -11.79 -2.32 -8.39
N PRO A 202 -11.05 -1.49 -9.13
CA PRO A 202 -10.72 -0.13 -8.67
C PRO A 202 -11.92 0.82 -8.59
N PHE A 203 -13.08 0.47 -9.17
CA PHE A 203 -14.29 1.31 -9.15
C PHE A 203 -15.41 0.75 -8.29
N SER A 204 -15.14 -0.22 -7.40
CA SER A 204 -16.15 -0.71 -6.46
C SER A 204 -16.58 0.36 -5.46
N ALA A 205 -17.91 0.49 -5.24
CA ALA A 205 -18.47 1.39 -4.23
C ALA A 205 -18.29 0.90 -2.79
N HIS A 206 -17.95 -0.37 -2.60
CA HIS A 206 -17.63 -0.97 -1.30
C HIS A 206 -16.50 -0.20 -0.58
N TYR A 207 -15.48 0.24 -1.31
CA TYR A 207 -14.30 0.89 -0.74
C TYR A 207 -14.45 2.42 -0.69
N ASP A 208 -13.97 3.02 0.40
CA ASP A 208 -14.01 4.47 0.62
C ASP A 208 -12.82 5.22 0.01
N LYS A 209 -11.78 4.52 -0.45
CA LYS A 209 -10.53 5.08 -0.98
C LYS A 209 -10.36 4.82 -2.47
N LEU A 210 -9.39 5.52 -3.10
CA LEU A 210 -9.01 5.32 -4.49
C LEU A 210 -8.76 3.83 -4.77
N GLY A 211 -9.32 3.36 -5.89
CA GLY A 211 -9.18 1.97 -6.28
C GLY A 211 -7.82 1.62 -6.85
N TYR A 212 -7.23 2.49 -7.65
CA TYR A 212 -5.84 2.37 -8.06
C TYR A 212 -4.93 2.85 -6.91
N GLY A 213 -4.00 1.98 -6.49
CA GLY A 213 -3.17 2.17 -5.30
C GLY A 213 -3.70 1.46 -4.05
N ARG A 214 -4.84 0.75 -4.12
CA ARG A 214 -5.35 -0.07 -3.03
C ARG A 214 -4.61 -1.39 -2.97
N ILE A 215 -4.19 -1.77 -1.76
CA ILE A 215 -3.51 -3.02 -1.42
C ILE A 215 -4.39 -3.77 -0.43
N GLU A 216 -4.76 -4.98 -0.77
CA GLU A 216 -5.51 -5.89 0.11
C GLU A 216 -4.63 -7.04 0.53
N ILE A 217 -4.45 -7.23 1.81
CA ILE A 217 -3.69 -8.33 2.41
C ILE A 217 -4.67 -9.29 3.05
N LEU A 218 -4.67 -10.54 2.60
CA LEU A 218 -5.47 -11.60 3.17
C LEU A 218 -4.58 -12.53 3.98
N THR A 219 -4.95 -12.76 5.24
CA THR A 219 -4.16 -13.60 6.15
C THR A 219 -4.55 -15.08 6.05
N LYS A 220 -3.64 -15.97 6.51
CA LYS A 220 -3.85 -17.41 6.53
C LYS A 220 -4.87 -17.80 7.60
N PRO A 221 -5.89 -18.59 7.29
CA PRO A 221 -6.74 -19.22 8.32
C PRO A 221 -6.01 -20.41 8.97
N GLY A 222 -6.59 -20.97 10.02
CA GLY A 222 -6.19 -22.25 10.57
C GLY A 222 -6.41 -23.40 9.56
N THR A 223 -5.75 -24.54 9.79
CA THR A 223 -5.79 -25.72 8.93
C THR A 223 -6.29 -26.94 9.68
N ASP A 224 -6.70 -28.01 9.00
CA ASP A 224 -7.18 -29.25 9.62
C ASP A 224 -6.08 -30.01 10.37
N LYS A 225 -4.82 -29.90 9.90
CA LYS A 225 -3.65 -30.53 10.50
C LYS A 225 -2.71 -29.46 11.03
N VAL A 226 -2.00 -29.77 12.11
CA VAL A 226 -1.00 -28.85 12.63
C VAL A 226 0.14 -28.69 11.63
N HIS A 227 0.35 -27.44 11.19
CA HIS A 227 1.44 -27.03 10.31
C HIS A 227 2.07 -25.77 10.87
N GLY A 228 3.38 -25.64 10.69
CA GLY A 228 4.09 -24.44 11.10
C GLY A 228 5.35 -24.24 10.29
N ASN A 229 5.87 -23.05 10.40
CA ASN A 229 7.19 -22.68 9.90
C ASN A 229 7.91 -21.81 10.92
N ALA A 230 9.22 -21.90 10.92
CA ALA A 230 10.09 -21.00 11.66
C ALA A 230 11.23 -20.55 10.76
N MET A 231 11.64 -19.31 10.90
CA MET A 231 12.74 -18.73 10.13
C MET A 231 13.56 -17.84 11.05
N VAL A 232 14.88 -17.91 10.90
CA VAL A 232 15.83 -16.99 11.54
C VAL A 232 16.72 -16.44 10.45
N MET A 233 16.92 -15.14 10.44
CA MET A 233 17.81 -14.43 9.52
C MET A 233 18.70 -13.47 10.30
N GLY A 234 19.87 -13.18 9.76
CA GLY A 234 20.81 -12.23 10.33
C GLY A 234 21.64 -11.54 9.26
N ASN A 235 22.02 -10.34 9.55
CA ASN A 235 22.99 -9.53 8.82
C ASN A 235 23.99 -8.94 9.81
N ASP A 236 25.22 -8.69 9.35
CA ASP A 236 26.29 -8.13 10.16
C ASP A 236 27.06 -7.10 9.31
N SER A 237 27.65 -6.10 9.96
CA SER A 237 28.46 -5.07 9.28
C SER A 237 29.54 -5.66 8.38
N ALA A 238 30.08 -6.82 8.72
CA ALA A 238 31.11 -7.51 7.92
C ALA A 238 30.63 -7.91 6.50
N PHE A 239 29.31 -7.96 6.25
CA PHE A 239 28.72 -8.24 4.94
C PHE A 239 28.38 -6.97 4.14
N ASN A 240 28.63 -5.79 4.70
CA ASN A 240 28.22 -4.52 4.14
C ASN A 240 29.41 -3.64 3.75
N SER A 241 29.16 -2.61 2.96
CA SER A 241 30.18 -1.66 2.54
C SER A 241 30.35 -0.54 3.57
N LEU A 242 31.56 -0.06 3.73
CA LEU A 242 31.86 1.10 4.58
C LEU A 242 31.02 2.33 4.17
N ASN A 243 30.44 2.97 5.17
CA ASN A 243 29.80 4.26 4.98
C ASN A 243 30.86 5.33 4.64
N PRO A 244 30.69 6.11 3.54
CA PRO A 244 31.72 7.09 3.10
C PRO A 244 31.97 8.23 4.08
N PHE A 245 31.14 8.43 5.09
CA PHE A 245 31.30 9.50 6.10
C PHE A 245 31.98 9.04 7.39
N VAL A 246 32.47 7.80 7.46
CA VAL A 246 33.25 7.29 8.61
C VAL A 246 34.58 6.71 8.14
N SER A 247 35.57 6.78 9.03
CA SER A 247 36.94 6.27 8.75
C SER A 247 37.06 4.74 8.94
N SER A 248 36.13 4.13 9.70
CA SER A 248 36.06 2.70 9.92
C SER A 248 34.60 2.27 10.04
N GLU A 249 34.30 1.03 9.62
CA GLU A 249 32.93 0.48 9.70
C GLU A 249 32.55 0.28 11.18
N PRO A 250 31.53 0.99 11.69
CA PRO A 250 31.04 0.74 13.04
C PRO A 250 30.33 -0.62 13.09
N ALA A 251 30.50 -1.36 14.18
CA ALA A 251 29.83 -2.64 14.37
C ALA A 251 28.32 -2.43 14.44
N TYR A 252 27.58 -3.14 13.59
CA TYR A 252 26.12 -3.23 13.66
C TYR A 252 25.67 -4.60 13.18
N TYR A 253 24.49 -4.99 13.63
CA TYR A 253 23.86 -6.23 13.20
C TYR A 253 22.34 -6.07 13.12
N THR A 254 21.72 -6.96 12.34
CA THR A 254 20.28 -7.16 12.35
C THR A 254 20.01 -8.64 12.49
N THR A 255 19.22 -9.02 13.48
CA THR A 255 18.70 -10.38 13.62
C THR A 255 17.19 -10.33 13.65
N PHE A 256 16.52 -11.18 12.90
CA PHE A 256 15.10 -11.40 13.05
C PHE A 256 14.72 -12.87 12.98
N ALA A 257 13.70 -13.18 13.74
CA ALA A 257 13.08 -14.49 13.79
C ALA A 257 11.59 -14.34 13.55
N ASN A 258 11.03 -15.18 12.72
CA ASN A 258 9.59 -15.28 12.58
C ASN A 258 9.16 -16.74 12.61
N GLY A 259 7.94 -16.96 13.05
CA GLY A 259 7.34 -18.28 13.07
C GLY A 259 5.83 -18.18 12.97
N SER A 260 5.24 -19.21 12.41
CA SER A 260 3.80 -19.37 12.43
C SER A 260 3.44 -20.83 12.62
N ILE A 261 2.33 -21.07 13.31
CA ILE A 261 1.77 -22.38 13.56
C ILE A 261 0.26 -22.29 13.56
N GLY A 262 -0.40 -23.30 13.01
CA GLY A 262 -1.86 -23.37 13.00
C GLY A 262 -2.33 -24.80 12.91
N GLY A 263 -3.61 -25.00 13.19
CA GLY A 263 -4.23 -26.31 13.22
C GLY A 263 -5.70 -26.26 13.57
N SER A 264 -6.29 -27.43 13.72
CA SER A 264 -7.69 -27.62 14.10
C SER A 264 -7.86 -27.61 15.63
N LEU A 265 -8.95 -27.03 16.11
CA LEU A 265 -9.50 -27.15 17.47
C LEU A 265 -10.76 -28.01 17.46
N GLY A 266 -10.67 -29.21 16.88
CA GLY A 266 -11.82 -30.09 16.67
C GLY A 266 -12.48 -29.90 15.29
N LYS A 267 -13.76 -30.27 15.17
CA LYS A 267 -14.46 -30.28 13.86
C LYS A 267 -14.99 -28.91 13.42
N LYS A 268 -15.14 -27.96 14.35
CA LYS A 268 -15.85 -26.69 14.13
C LYS A 268 -15.00 -25.46 14.43
N ALA A 269 -13.72 -25.64 14.74
CA ALA A 269 -12.83 -24.51 14.99
C ALA A 269 -11.41 -24.78 14.50
N SER A 270 -10.74 -23.75 14.04
CA SER A 270 -9.33 -23.76 13.71
C SER A 270 -8.61 -22.56 14.33
N TRP A 271 -7.30 -22.63 14.42
CA TRP A 271 -6.48 -21.55 14.93
C TRP A 271 -5.21 -21.39 14.08
N PHE A 272 -4.71 -20.18 14.11
CA PHE A 272 -3.44 -19.81 13.50
C PHE A 272 -2.77 -18.76 14.37
N GLY A 273 -1.47 -18.88 14.60
CA GLY A 273 -0.68 -17.88 15.32
C GLY A 273 0.61 -17.59 14.61
N SER A 274 1.04 -16.34 14.64
CA SER A 274 2.33 -15.91 14.12
C SER A 274 3.03 -15.00 15.12
N VAL A 275 4.36 -15.10 15.14
CA VAL A 275 5.26 -14.25 15.94
C VAL A 275 6.37 -13.76 15.02
N PHE A 276 6.69 -12.49 15.09
CA PHE A 276 7.86 -11.87 14.47
C PHE A 276 8.63 -11.09 15.54
N PHE A 277 9.93 -11.26 15.55
CA PHE A 277 10.86 -10.51 16.40
C PHE A 277 12.03 -10.01 15.58
N ARG A 278 12.38 -8.73 15.74
CA ARG A 278 13.56 -8.11 15.14
C ARG A 278 14.37 -7.41 16.23
N ASP A 279 15.68 -7.60 16.18
CA ASP A 279 16.67 -6.82 16.93
C ASP A 279 17.67 -6.24 15.91
N ASN A 280 17.69 -4.93 15.84
CA ASN A 280 18.54 -4.17 14.92
C ASN A 280 19.42 -3.22 15.73
N ALA A 281 20.70 -3.45 15.75
CA ALA A 281 21.70 -2.57 16.35
C ALA A 281 22.35 -1.71 15.25
N SER A 282 21.61 -0.70 14.74
CA SER A 282 22.13 0.27 13.78
C SER A 282 22.92 1.39 14.45
N ASN A 283 23.59 2.21 13.64
CA ASN A 283 24.33 3.39 14.10
C ASN A 283 23.87 4.65 13.36
N SER A 284 23.72 5.74 14.11
CA SER A 284 23.61 7.09 13.56
C SER A 284 25.00 7.70 13.43
N ILE A 285 25.34 8.23 12.26
CA ILE A 285 26.66 8.80 12.00
C ILE A 285 26.60 10.32 12.17
N ILE A 286 27.44 10.82 13.07
CA ILE A 286 27.68 12.26 13.24
C ILE A 286 28.90 12.65 12.41
N ASN A 287 28.82 13.76 11.70
CA ASN A 287 29.94 14.39 11.02
C ASN A 287 29.68 15.90 10.97
N ALA A 288 30.08 16.60 12.03
CA ALA A 288 29.71 17.98 12.32
C ALA A 288 30.95 18.79 12.70
N ASP A 289 30.95 20.10 12.40
CA ASP A 289 32.01 21.00 12.82
C ASP A 289 31.68 21.61 14.18
N LEU A 290 32.58 21.44 15.15
CA LEU A 290 32.44 21.94 16.52
C LEU A 290 33.59 22.89 16.84
N LEU A 291 33.49 23.56 18.00
CA LEU A 291 34.57 24.35 18.58
C LEU A 291 35.26 23.61 19.75
N ASP A 292 36.58 23.64 19.76
CA ASP A 292 37.37 23.19 20.92
C ASP A 292 37.34 24.23 22.08
N ALA A 293 37.96 23.91 23.21
CA ALA A 293 38.07 24.84 24.34
C ALA A 293 38.81 26.17 24.01
N ASN A 294 39.56 26.23 22.94
CA ASN A 294 40.27 27.41 22.45
C ASN A 294 39.53 28.13 21.32
N LEU A 295 38.26 27.71 21.05
CA LEU A 295 37.41 28.22 19.99
C LEU A 295 37.94 27.93 18.56
N ASN A 296 38.80 26.91 18.38
CA ASN A 296 39.18 26.47 17.07
C ASN A 296 38.15 25.48 16.52
N VAL A 297 37.88 25.58 15.22
CA VAL A 297 36.96 24.64 14.52
C VAL A 297 37.68 23.30 14.36
N TYR A 298 36.98 22.22 14.72
CA TYR A 298 37.39 20.85 14.42
C TYR A 298 36.22 20.03 13.97
N ASN A 299 36.48 19.06 13.08
CA ASN A 299 35.45 18.12 12.64
C ASN A 299 35.26 17.01 13.67
N TYR A 300 34.03 16.86 14.15
CA TYR A 300 33.63 15.80 15.07
C TYR A 300 32.93 14.70 14.28
N SER A 301 33.47 13.49 14.32
CA SER A 301 32.91 12.31 13.67
C SER A 301 32.73 11.21 14.70
N ALA A 302 31.51 10.71 14.82
CA ALA A 302 31.15 9.64 15.76
C ALA A 302 30.06 8.73 15.17
N ALA A 303 30.07 7.47 15.63
CA ALA A 303 29.00 6.52 15.39
C ALA A 303 28.25 6.26 16.70
N VAL A 304 26.99 6.62 16.76
CA VAL A 304 26.13 6.48 17.94
C VAL A 304 25.19 5.32 17.74
N ALA A 305 25.22 4.32 18.62
CA ALA A 305 24.32 3.17 18.54
C ALA A 305 22.85 3.62 18.64
N ASN A 306 22.03 3.18 17.69
CA ASN A 306 20.60 3.45 17.60
C ASN A 306 19.83 2.13 17.53
N PRO A 307 19.81 1.33 18.63
CA PRO A 307 19.18 0.02 18.64
C PRO A 307 17.66 0.13 18.51
N GLN A 308 17.10 -0.79 17.71
CA GLN A 308 15.67 -0.93 17.49
C GLN A 308 15.23 -2.37 17.74
N THR A 309 14.15 -2.57 18.48
CA THR A 309 13.52 -3.88 18.63
C THR A 309 12.05 -3.80 18.20
N ARG A 310 11.58 -4.86 17.56
CA ARG A 310 10.18 -5.03 17.17
C ARG A 310 9.68 -6.42 17.54
N LEU A 311 8.49 -6.50 18.10
CA LEU A 311 7.80 -7.74 18.42
C LEU A 311 6.35 -7.65 17.93
N ASP A 312 5.98 -8.56 17.01
CA ASP A 312 4.61 -8.73 16.53
C ASP A 312 4.08 -10.10 16.95
N VAL A 313 2.87 -10.15 17.50
CA VAL A 313 2.18 -11.39 17.87
C VAL A 313 0.75 -11.33 17.34
N SER A 314 0.35 -12.30 16.53
CA SER A 314 -0.96 -12.30 15.89
C SER A 314 -1.63 -13.68 15.95
N PRO A 315 -2.39 -14.01 17.00
CA PRO A 315 -3.29 -15.17 17.03
C PRO A 315 -4.60 -14.87 16.30
N ARG A 316 -5.11 -15.89 15.59
CA ARG A 316 -6.39 -15.92 14.90
C ARG A 316 -7.12 -17.21 15.25
N PHE A 317 -8.42 -17.12 15.45
CA PHE A 317 -9.34 -18.24 15.67
C PHE A 317 -10.51 -18.11 14.71
N ASP A 318 -10.85 -19.21 14.06
CA ASP A 318 -11.99 -19.32 13.16
C ASP A 318 -12.97 -20.35 13.75
N PHE A 319 -14.23 -19.95 13.99
CA PHE A 319 -15.26 -20.76 14.60
C PHE A 319 -16.43 -20.93 13.65
N GLN A 320 -16.81 -22.14 13.35
CA GLN A 320 -18.06 -22.45 12.69
C GLN A 320 -19.19 -22.53 13.74
N LEU A 321 -19.92 -21.41 13.93
CA LEU A 321 -20.99 -21.30 14.92
C LEU A 321 -22.22 -22.11 14.54
N GLY A 322 -22.49 -22.29 13.24
CA GLY A 322 -23.57 -23.04 12.66
C GLY A 322 -23.19 -23.59 11.29
N GLU A 323 -24.14 -24.14 10.55
CA GLU A 323 -23.91 -24.58 9.17
C GLU A 323 -23.69 -23.40 8.21
N THR A 324 -24.25 -22.24 8.54
CA THR A 324 -24.30 -21.04 7.71
C THR A 324 -23.55 -19.84 8.32
N ASN A 325 -22.90 -20.01 9.48
CA ASN A 325 -22.27 -18.89 10.19
C ASN A 325 -20.85 -19.23 10.63
N THR A 326 -19.92 -18.32 10.30
CA THR A 326 -18.51 -18.40 10.67
C THR A 326 -18.08 -17.10 11.35
N LEU A 327 -17.51 -17.24 12.57
CA LEU A 327 -16.89 -16.13 13.32
C LEU A 327 -15.38 -16.24 13.29
N THR A 328 -14.71 -15.22 12.80
CA THR A 328 -13.25 -15.05 12.92
C THR A 328 -12.94 -14.06 14.03
N VAL A 329 -12.05 -14.44 14.93
CA VAL A 329 -11.51 -13.57 16.00
C VAL A 329 -10.01 -13.46 15.81
N ARG A 330 -9.50 -12.26 15.72
CA ARG A 330 -8.05 -11.99 15.60
C ARG A 330 -7.63 -10.95 16.63
N TYR A 331 -6.50 -11.19 17.26
CA TYR A 331 -5.80 -10.22 18.06
C TYR A 331 -4.45 -9.94 17.41
N MET A 332 -3.95 -8.71 17.51
CA MET A 332 -2.60 -8.36 17.08
C MET A 332 -1.97 -7.42 18.10
N LEU A 333 -0.74 -7.73 18.49
CA LEU A 333 0.17 -6.89 19.26
C LEU A 333 1.33 -6.53 18.35
N ASP A 334 1.60 -5.23 18.19
CA ASP A 334 2.87 -4.71 17.69
C ASP A 334 3.52 -3.87 18.78
N ARG A 335 4.80 -4.11 19.00
CA ARG A 335 5.62 -3.34 19.93
C ARG A 335 6.93 -2.97 19.27
N GLN A 336 7.21 -1.67 19.20
CA GLN A 336 8.45 -1.13 18.65
C GLN A 336 9.15 -0.25 19.70
N LEU A 337 10.42 -0.49 19.88
CA LEU A 337 11.28 0.31 20.76
C LEU A 337 12.48 0.77 19.96
N GLN A 338 12.85 2.04 20.12
CA GLN A 338 14.05 2.62 19.52
C GLN A 338 14.71 3.55 20.52
N SER A 339 16.02 3.41 20.68
CA SER A 339 16.83 4.30 21.51
C SER A 339 17.69 5.22 20.64
N ASN A 340 18.05 6.37 21.19
CA ASN A 340 18.93 7.34 20.53
C ASN A 340 18.44 7.84 19.17
N SER A 341 17.11 7.90 18.96
CA SER A 341 16.53 8.62 17.82
C SER A 341 16.91 10.11 17.90
N GLY A 342 16.89 10.81 16.77
CA GLY A 342 17.21 12.25 16.70
C GLY A 342 18.68 12.56 16.48
N VAL A 343 19.58 11.62 16.68
CA VAL A 343 21.02 11.74 16.31
C VAL A 343 21.17 11.60 14.80
N SER A 344 21.90 12.51 14.17
CA SER A 344 22.11 12.53 12.71
C SER A 344 23.46 13.18 12.36
N GLN A 345 23.72 13.37 11.09
CA GLN A 345 24.99 13.96 10.61
C GLN A 345 25.36 15.26 11.35
N PHE A 346 24.40 16.15 11.62
CA PHE A 346 24.63 17.43 12.29
C PHE A 346 24.00 17.50 13.69
N ALA A 347 23.19 16.50 14.08
CA ALA A 347 22.56 16.43 15.40
C ALA A 347 23.37 15.52 16.33
N LEU A 348 23.93 16.15 17.39
CA LEU A 348 24.80 15.49 18.35
C LEU A 348 24.05 14.48 19.21
N GLU A 349 24.78 13.66 20.00
CA GLU A 349 24.24 12.66 20.92
C GLU A 349 23.25 13.26 21.94
N THR A 350 23.45 14.52 22.30
CA THR A 350 22.59 15.24 23.25
C THR A 350 21.19 15.52 22.72
N GLN A 351 20.98 15.36 21.40
CA GLN A 351 19.68 15.44 20.75
C GLN A 351 18.87 14.12 20.84
N ALA A 352 19.47 13.09 21.44
CA ALA A 352 18.86 11.77 21.52
C ALA A 352 17.54 11.75 22.29
N TYR A 353 16.59 10.99 21.79
CA TYR A 353 15.34 10.64 22.46
C TYR A 353 15.01 9.16 22.24
N ASN A 354 14.21 8.59 23.11
CA ASN A 354 13.74 7.22 23.02
C ASN A 354 12.30 7.20 22.48
N VAL A 355 12.00 6.22 21.64
CA VAL A 355 10.67 5.96 21.08
C VAL A 355 10.16 4.62 21.58
N SER A 356 8.88 4.55 21.91
CA SER A 356 8.20 3.35 22.38
C SER A 356 6.77 3.34 21.89
N ASN A 357 6.52 2.52 20.85
CA ASN A 357 5.22 2.40 20.20
C ASN A 357 4.61 1.05 20.53
N TYR A 358 3.33 1.07 20.89
CA TYR A 358 2.52 -0.11 21.16
C TYR A 358 1.20 -0.02 20.41
N GLU A 359 0.90 -0.99 19.59
CA GLU A 359 -0.41 -1.15 18.98
C GLU A 359 -1.02 -2.49 19.39
N ASN A 360 -2.25 -2.45 19.88
CA ASN A 360 -3.08 -3.62 20.17
C ASN A 360 -4.34 -3.52 19.35
N SER A 361 -4.68 -4.55 18.61
CA SER A 361 -5.93 -4.60 17.88
C SER A 361 -6.71 -5.88 18.13
N VAL A 362 -8.03 -5.75 18.21
CA VAL A 362 -9.00 -6.85 18.23
C VAL A 362 -9.87 -6.70 17.00
N GLN A 363 -9.96 -7.75 16.21
CA GLN A 363 -10.77 -7.81 14.99
C GLN A 363 -11.74 -9.00 15.10
N LEU A 364 -13.00 -8.73 14.81
CA LEU A 364 -14.07 -9.71 14.73
C LEU A 364 -14.69 -9.63 13.33
N SER A 365 -14.81 -10.75 12.65
CA SER A 365 -15.52 -10.86 11.36
C SER A 365 -16.50 -12.00 11.44
N ASP A 366 -17.78 -11.71 11.28
CA ASP A 366 -18.88 -12.67 11.27
C ASP A 366 -19.45 -12.75 9.86
N THR A 367 -19.35 -13.93 9.24
CA THR A 367 -19.86 -14.20 7.90
C THR A 367 -21.07 -15.12 8.00
N GLN A 368 -22.21 -14.67 7.49
CA GLN A 368 -23.49 -15.38 7.53
C GLN A 368 -24.00 -15.64 6.11
N VAL A 369 -24.23 -16.89 5.77
CA VAL A 369 -24.99 -17.29 4.59
C VAL A 369 -26.48 -17.19 4.92
N LEU A 370 -27.12 -16.08 4.51
CA LEU A 370 -28.53 -15.80 4.79
C LEU A 370 -29.46 -16.68 3.93
N SER A 371 -29.03 -16.98 2.71
CA SER A 371 -29.73 -17.87 1.77
C SER A 371 -28.76 -18.42 0.74
N ALA A 372 -29.22 -19.30 -0.16
CA ALA A 372 -28.40 -19.78 -1.27
C ALA A 372 -27.79 -18.67 -2.15
N ASN A 373 -28.39 -17.47 -2.12
CA ASN A 373 -28.03 -16.33 -2.97
C ASN A 373 -27.57 -15.10 -2.20
N ALA A 374 -27.57 -15.13 -0.85
CA ALA A 374 -27.24 -13.95 -0.05
C ALA A 374 -26.26 -14.28 1.08
N VAL A 375 -25.23 -13.44 1.19
CA VAL A 375 -24.22 -13.49 2.25
C VAL A 375 -24.16 -12.12 2.91
N ASN A 376 -24.12 -12.10 4.24
CA ASN A 376 -23.86 -10.90 5.04
C ASN A 376 -22.54 -11.04 5.76
N GLU A 377 -21.77 -9.97 5.82
CA GLU A 377 -20.53 -9.89 6.58
C GLU A 377 -20.59 -8.70 7.53
N THR A 378 -20.29 -8.96 8.81
CA THR A 378 -20.18 -7.93 9.84
C THR A 378 -18.75 -7.93 10.37
N ARG A 379 -18.05 -6.80 10.29
CA ARG A 379 -16.69 -6.60 10.77
C ARG A 379 -16.67 -5.58 11.89
N PHE A 380 -15.97 -5.88 12.95
CA PHE A 380 -15.70 -4.95 14.04
C PHE A 380 -14.22 -4.95 14.35
N GLN A 381 -13.65 -3.74 14.49
CA GLN A 381 -12.26 -3.56 14.90
C GLN A 381 -12.16 -2.53 16.02
N TYR A 382 -11.33 -2.85 17.01
CA TYR A 382 -10.83 -1.90 17.99
C TYR A 382 -9.30 -1.89 17.94
N VAL A 383 -8.71 -0.71 17.74
CA VAL A 383 -7.26 -0.50 17.76
C VAL A 383 -6.91 0.49 18.85
N ARG A 384 -5.96 0.11 19.67
CA ARG A 384 -5.37 0.93 20.72
C ARG A 384 -3.89 1.16 20.41
N ALA A 385 -3.55 2.37 19.93
CA ALA A 385 -2.18 2.80 19.67
C ALA A 385 -1.68 3.74 20.78
N ARG A 386 -0.43 3.60 21.16
CA ARG A 386 0.25 4.37 22.21
C ARG A 386 1.67 4.65 21.74
N ASP A 387 1.87 5.86 21.22
CA ASP A 387 3.15 6.31 20.69
C ASP A 387 3.78 7.27 21.68
N ASN A 388 4.93 6.88 22.25
CA ASN A 388 5.62 7.64 23.25
C ASN A 388 7.01 8.02 22.75
N GLN A 389 7.39 9.27 22.97
CA GLN A 389 8.71 9.80 22.72
C GLN A 389 9.21 10.50 23.98
N THR A 390 10.47 10.28 24.35
CA THR A 390 11.05 10.89 25.55
C THR A 390 12.45 11.36 25.25
N ALA A 391 12.68 12.68 25.24
CA ALA A 391 14.01 13.26 25.13
C ALA A 391 14.89 12.82 26.32
N GLN A 392 16.16 12.53 26.05
CA GLN A 392 17.13 12.15 27.09
C GLN A 392 17.67 13.38 27.82
N ASN A 393 17.73 14.52 27.15
CA ASN A 393 18.11 15.80 27.69
C ASN A 393 17.08 16.88 27.34
N LEU A 394 16.61 17.62 28.34
CA LEU A 394 15.61 18.69 28.23
C LEU A 394 16.20 20.08 28.43
N ASP A 395 17.53 20.24 28.43
CA ASP A 395 18.15 21.56 28.37
C ASP A 395 17.72 22.30 27.10
N PRO A 396 17.90 23.60 27.00
CA PRO A 396 17.65 24.34 25.75
C PRO A 396 18.48 23.75 24.60
N THR A 397 17.84 23.65 23.44
CA THR A 397 18.51 23.24 22.20
C THR A 397 19.43 24.39 21.73
N VAL A 398 20.55 24.05 21.12
CA VAL A 398 21.48 24.97 20.48
C VAL A 398 21.66 24.54 19.03
N THR A 399 21.19 25.35 18.09
CA THR A 399 21.35 25.13 16.65
C THR A 399 22.37 26.12 16.10
N VAL A 400 23.48 25.62 15.56
CA VAL A 400 24.47 26.43 14.84
C VAL A 400 24.35 26.12 13.36
N GLN A 401 23.84 27.09 12.59
CA GLN A 401 23.51 26.88 11.16
C GLN A 401 24.77 26.47 10.38
N GLY A 402 24.62 25.43 9.56
CA GLY A 402 25.69 24.87 8.74
C GLY A 402 26.77 24.10 9.51
N ALA A 403 26.63 23.93 10.84
CA ALA A 403 27.63 23.26 11.67
C ALA A 403 27.04 22.10 12.50
N PHE A 404 26.25 22.40 13.53
CA PHE A 404 25.67 21.35 14.39
C PHE A 404 24.39 21.78 15.12
N THR A 405 23.66 20.77 15.65
CA THR A 405 22.63 20.94 16.66
C THR A 405 23.00 20.15 17.90
N GLY A 406 23.04 20.82 19.06
CA GLY A 406 23.42 20.27 20.37
C GLY A 406 22.55 20.84 21.47
N GLY A 407 23.03 20.87 22.70
CA GLY A 407 22.22 21.20 23.88
C GLY A 407 21.27 20.07 24.20
N GLY A 408 20.03 20.36 24.66
CA GLY A 408 18.99 19.36 24.86
C GLY A 408 18.15 19.13 23.60
N SER A 409 17.35 18.09 23.60
CA SER A 409 16.50 17.69 22.47
C SER A 409 15.20 18.47 22.43
N ASN A 410 14.95 19.19 21.35
CA ASN A 410 13.69 19.89 21.11
C ASN A 410 12.49 18.96 20.88
N ALA A 411 12.74 17.65 20.76
CA ALA A 411 11.71 16.62 20.66
C ALA A 411 10.81 16.55 21.91
N GLY A 412 11.35 16.89 23.09
CA GLY A 412 10.59 16.93 24.34
C GLY A 412 10.04 15.57 24.77
N VAL A 413 8.89 15.60 25.42
CA VAL A 413 8.09 14.39 25.75
C VAL A 413 6.81 14.42 24.95
N VAL A 414 6.55 13.37 24.17
CA VAL A 414 5.31 13.19 23.44
C VAL A 414 4.65 11.88 23.89
N ARG A 415 3.34 11.92 24.10
CA ARG A 415 2.46 10.78 24.33
C ARG A 415 1.24 10.93 23.46
N ASP A 416 1.16 10.12 22.42
CA ASP A 416 0.01 10.09 21.52
C ASP A 416 -0.82 8.84 21.79
N ASN A 417 -2.03 9.05 22.31
CA ASN A 417 -2.92 7.98 22.74
C ASN A 417 -4.13 7.96 21.81
N GLN A 418 -4.10 7.05 20.84
CA GLN A 418 -5.21 6.84 19.93
C GLN A 418 -6.00 5.58 20.28
N ASP A 419 -7.32 5.71 20.27
CA ASP A 419 -8.27 4.61 20.29
C ASP A 419 -9.18 4.72 19.05
N ARG A 420 -9.15 3.69 18.19
CA ARG A 420 -9.92 3.62 16.94
C ARG A 420 -10.91 2.49 17.00
N LEU A 421 -12.17 2.78 16.67
CA LEU A 421 -13.23 1.78 16.50
C LEU A 421 -13.72 1.84 15.06
N GLU A 422 -13.95 0.69 14.46
CA GLU A 422 -14.55 0.54 13.15
C GLU A 422 -15.62 -0.55 13.20
N LEU A 423 -16.79 -0.26 12.65
CA LEU A 423 -17.87 -1.21 12.43
C LEU A 423 -18.31 -1.13 10.99
N GLU A 424 -18.32 -2.26 10.32
CA GLU A 424 -18.78 -2.41 8.94
C GLU A 424 -19.76 -3.56 8.85
N ASN A 425 -20.79 -3.39 8.03
CA ASN A 425 -21.71 -4.43 7.66
C ASN A 425 -22.05 -4.31 6.19
N ASP A 426 -21.89 -5.40 5.46
CA ASP A 426 -22.22 -5.50 4.04
C ASP A 426 -22.97 -6.78 3.73
N THR A 427 -23.87 -6.68 2.76
CA THR A 427 -24.65 -7.78 2.24
C THR A 427 -24.49 -7.86 0.73
N THR A 428 -24.15 -9.04 0.25
CA THR A 428 -24.11 -9.36 -1.19
C THR A 428 -25.25 -10.32 -1.52
N GLU A 429 -26.07 -9.98 -2.52
CA GLU A 429 -27.19 -10.81 -3.00
C GLU A 429 -27.09 -11.04 -4.51
N ALA A 430 -27.07 -12.30 -4.93
CA ALA A 430 -27.14 -12.70 -6.35
C ALA A 430 -28.60 -12.86 -6.79
N ARG A 431 -29.02 -12.11 -7.84
CA ARG A 431 -30.39 -12.17 -8.42
C ARG A 431 -30.32 -12.32 -9.94
N GLY A 432 -30.30 -13.54 -10.43
CA GLY A 432 -30.20 -13.81 -11.85
C GLY A 432 -28.91 -13.22 -12.45
N ALA A 433 -29.00 -12.18 -13.26
CA ALA A 433 -27.86 -11.50 -13.88
C ALA A 433 -27.24 -10.39 -13.01
N HIS A 434 -27.80 -10.11 -11.84
CA HIS A 434 -27.40 -9.05 -10.94
C HIS A 434 -26.65 -9.61 -9.73
N SER A 435 -25.57 -8.95 -9.34
CA SER A 435 -24.91 -9.14 -8.04
C SER A 435 -24.97 -7.82 -7.30
N ILE A 436 -25.92 -7.74 -6.37
CA ILE A 436 -26.22 -6.52 -5.62
C ILE A 436 -25.44 -6.56 -4.32
N GLU A 437 -24.74 -5.47 -4.01
CA GLU A 437 -24.01 -5.30 -2.77
C GLU A 437 -24.40 -3.96 -2.13
N PHE A 438 -24.64 -3.97 -0.82
CA PHE A 438 -24.91 -2.76 -0.06
C PHE A 438 -24.40 -2.90 1.36
N GLY A 439 -24.03 -1.77 1.95
CA GLY A 439 -23.45 -1.79 3.28
C GLY A 439 -23.27 -0.42 3.90
N ALA A 440 -22.76 -0.44 5.13
CA ALA A 440 -22.45 0.73 5.92
C ALA A 440 -21.16 0.54 6.71
N ARG A 441 -20.38 1.60 6.85
CA ARG A 441 -19.16 1.66 7.66
C ARG A 441 -19.20 2.87 8.59
N PHE A 442 -18.81 2.66 9.84
CA PHE A 442 -18.70 3.68 10.88
C PHE A 442 -17.34 3.61 11.51
N ARG A 443 -16.65 4.74 11.66
CA ARG A 443 -15.36 4.84 12.34
C ARG A 443 -15.36 5.95 13.37
N LEU A 444 -14.74 5.67 14.51
CA LEU A 444 -14.50 6.65 15.57
C LEU A 444 -13.01 6.60 15.95
N THR A 445 -12.30 7.69 15.75
CA THR A 445 -10.95 7.89 16.24
C THR A 445 -10.98 8.88 17.39
N ARG A 446 -10.51 8.45 18.55
CA ARG A 446 -10.23 9.33 19.70
C ARG A 446 -8.73 9.46 19.82
N ASP A 447 -8.25 10.68 19.88
CA ASP A 447 -6.85 11.02 19.96
C ASP A 447 -6.64 11.99 21.12
N ALA A 448 -5.83 11.56 22.11
CA ALA A 448 -5.46 12.33 23.28
C ALA A 448 -3.93 12.47 23.29
N ASN A 449 -3.48 13.64 22.89
CA ASN A 449 -2.08 13.94 22.70
C ASN A 449 -1.54 14.86 23.78
N PHE A 450 -0.37 14.51 24.33
CA PHE A 450 0.45 15.34 25.20
C PHE A 450 1.79 15.56 24.51
N SER A 451 2.20 16.80 24.31
CA SER A 451 3.49 17.15 23.70
C SER A 451 4.11 18.36 24.36
N THR A 452 5.36 18.20 24.76
CA THR A 452 6.24 19.29 25.20
C THR A 452 7.34 19.59 24.20
N SER A 453 7.14 19.23 22.91
CA SER A 453 8.09 19.57 21.85
C SER A 453 8.26 21.09 21.75
N GLY A 454 9.49 21.57 21.73
CA GLY A 454 9.82 22.97 21.68
C GLY A 454 9.67 23.73 23.00
N PHE A 455 9.27 23.10 24.11
CA PHE A 455 9.08 23.78 25.41
C PHE A 455 10.41 24.11 26.12
N ASN A 456 11.49 23.41 25.80
CA ASN A 456 12.82 23.67 26.32
C ASN A 456 13.51 24.87 25.67
N GLY A 457 12.96 25.38 24.53
CA GLY A 457 13.51 26.48 23.76
C GLY A 457 14.74 26.10 22.93
N ASN A 458 15.01 26.88 21.92
CA ASN A 458 16.11 26.66 20.97
C ASN A 458 16.84 27.98 20.68
N TYR A 459 18.13 28.03 20.93
CA TYR A 459 19.02 29.14 20.57
C TYR A 459 19.63 28.87 19.18
N ILE A 460 19.35 29.73 18.22
CA ILE A 460 19.85 29.60 16.83
C ILE A 460 20.97 30.62 16.62
N TYR A 461 22.10 30.12 16.14
CA TYR A 461 23.27 30.90 15.77
C TYR A 461 23.49 30.81 14.27
N SER A 462 23.76 31.95 13.64
CA SER A 462 24.01 32.03 12.19
C SER A 462 25.32 31.37 11.76
N SER A 463 26.26 31.14 12.66
CA SER A 463 27.59 30.55 12.38
C SER A 463 28.31 30.09 13.65
N LEU A 464 29.37 29.31 13.51
CA LEU A 464 30.28 28.96 14.61
C LEU A 464 30.93 30.18 15.25
N SER A 465 31.20 31.25 14.52
CA SER A 465 31.74 32.50 15.07
C SER A 465 30.71 33.23 15.93
N ALA A 466 29.44 33.25 15.53
CA ALA A 466 28.36 33.79 16.35
C ALA A 466 28.16 32.95 17.63
N TYR A 467 28.28 31.63 17.53
CA TYR A 467 28.25 30.73 18.68
C TYR A 467 29.43 30.98 19.65
N ALA A 468 30.65 31.12 19.13
CA ALA A 468 31.81 31.50 19.92
C ALA A 468 31.65 32.83 20.67
N ALA A 469 31.01 33.79 20.00
CA ALA A 469 30.71 35.11 20.58
C ALA A 469 29.49 35.10 21.54
N LYS A 470 28.76 33.96 21.66
CA LYS A 470 27.50 33.86 22.45
C LYS A 470 26.43 34.86 22.01
N THR A 471 26.33 35.13 20.70
CA THR A 471 25.37 36.07 20.10
C THR A 471 24.38 35.29 19.23
N PRO A 472 23.33 34.68 19.83
CA PRO A 472 22.30 34.00 19.03
C PRO A 472 21.54 35.00 18.15
N SER A 473 21.25 34.58 16.91
CA SER A 473 20.44 35.35 15.97
C SER A 473 18.94 35.23 16.29
N GLU A 474 18.57 34.15 16.97
CA GLU A 474 17.18 33.87 17.29
C GLU A 474 17.07 32.96 18.52
N TYR A 475 15.98 33.13 19.26
CA TYR A 475 15.52 32.19 20.27
C TYR A 475 14.05 31.91 20.01
N ASP A 476 13.70 30.63 19.87
CA ASP A 476 12.32 30.16 19.72
C ASP A 476 11.92 29.22 20.87
N VAL A 477 10.67 29.30 21.30
CA VAL A 477 10.12 28.44 22.34
C VAL A 477 8.60 28.28 22.18
N THR A 478 8.11 27.07 22.42
CA THR A 478 6.68 26.82 22.55
C THR A 478 6.23 26.99 24.01
N ALA A 479 5.16 27.72 24.23
CA ALA A 479 4.60 27.96 25.57
C ALA A 479 3.09 27.66 25.59
N GLY A 480 2.56 27.16 26.72
CA GLY A 480 1.14 26.89 26.90
C GLY A 480 0.82 25.51 27.42
N LYS A 481 -0.34 24.97 27.06
CA LYS A 481 -0.81 23.63 27.48
C LYS A 481 -0.20 22.53 26.64
N ALA A 482 0.40 21.54 27.28
CA ALA A 482 0.96 20.38 26.59
C ALA A 482 -0.11 19.39 26.06
N SER A 483 -1.31 19.39 26.64
CA SER A 483 -2.36 18.41 26.32
C SER A 483 -3.42 18.97 25.38
N SER A 484 -3.79 18.18 24.39
CA SER A 484 -4.91 18.43 23.48
C SER A 484 -5.60 17.11 23.14
N SER A 485 -6.88 17.15 22.79
CA SER A 485 -7.60 15.94 22.37
C SER A 485 -8.66 16.23 21.32
N VAL A 486 -8.93 15.22 20.49
CA VAL A 486 -9.97 15.29 19.48
C VAL A 486 -10.70 13.94 19.38
N ALA A 487 -11.96 13.97 18.97
CA ALA A 487 -12.69 12.82 18.50
C ALA A 487 -13.18 13.07 17.07
N LEU A 488 -12.78 12.20 16.16
CA LEU A 488 -13.19 12.23 14.76
C LEU A 488 -14.11 11.04 14.52
N PHE A 489 -15.31 11.31 14.01
CA PHE A 489 -16.27 10.30 13.58
C PHE A 489 -16.51 10.44 12.09
N ASP A 490 -16.48 9.36 11.36
CA ASP A 490 -16.89 9.29 9.96
C ASP A 490 -17.79 8.09 9.69
N ALA A 491 -18.67 8.26 8.72
CA ALA A 491 -19.64 7.26 8.30
C ALA A 491 -19.74 7.23 6.79
N GLY A 492 -20.01 6.03 6.24
CA GLY A 492 -20.28 5.84 4.83
C GLY A 492 -21.33 4.76 4.63
N VAL A 493 -22.22 4.96 3.67
CA VAL A 493 -23.17 3.96 3.20
C VAL A 493 -23.00 3.79 1.70
N PHE A 494 -23.19 2.58 1.18
CA PHE A 494 -23.04 2.33 -0.25
C PHE A 494 -24.05 1.33 -0.78
N PHE A 495 -24.27 1.41 -2.09
CA PHE A 495 -25.02 0.45 -2.88
C PHE A 495 -24.29 0.25 -4.21
N GLN A 496 -24.18 -0.99 -4.67
CA GLN A 496 -23.58 -1.37 -5.95
C GLN A 496 -24.37 -2.49 -6.60
N ASP A 497 -24.42 -2.52 -7.93
CA ASP A 497 -24.90 -3.63 -8.72
C ASP A 497 -23.91 -3.97 -9.84
N ASP A 498 -23.47 -5.22 -9.87
CA ASP A 498 -22.69 -5.80 -10.96
C ASP A 498 -23.63 -6.57 -11.88
N PHE A 499 -24.08 -5.91 -12.95
CA PHE A 499 -25.05 -6.43 -13.89
C PHE A 499 -24.38 -7.13 -15.08
N LYS A 500 -24.53 -8.44 -15.15
CA LYS A 500 -24.08 -9.26 -16.28
C LYS A 500 -25.05 -9.15 -17.46
N ALA A 501 -25.00 -8.03 -18.17
CA ALA A 501 -25.92 -7.69 -19.26
C ALA A 501 -25.89 -8.71 -20.41
N ARG A 502 -24.72 -9.36 -20.63
CA ARG A 502 -24.50 -10.47 -21.56
C ARG A 502 -23.42 -11.39 -21.01
N PRO A 503 -23.30 -12.63 -21.48
CA PRO A 503 -22.21 -13.53 -21.04
C PRO A 503 -20.81 -12.95 -21.22
N ASN A 504 -20.63 -11.98 -22.10
CA ASN A 504 -19.37 -11.30 -22.41
C ASN A 504 -19.38 -9.80 -22.08
N LEU A 505 -20.35 -9.31 -21.31
CA LEU A 505 -20.46 -7.89 -20.94
C LEU A 505 -21.00 -7.76 -19.52
N THR A 506 -20.20 -7.21 -18.64
CA THR A 506 -20.60 -6.81 -17.28
C THR A 506 -20.58 -5.28 -17.16
N LEU A 507 -21.61 -4.72 -16.58
CA LEU A 507 -21.75 -3.31 -16.23
C LEU A 507 -21.82 -3.24 -14.70
N SER A 508 -20.95 -2.44 -14.08
CA SER A 508 -20.97 -2.19 -12.64
C SER A 508 -21.33 -0.73 -12.40
N TYR A 509 -22.26 -0.47 -11.50
CA TYR A 509 -22.62 0.88 -11.09
C TYR A 509 -22.93 0.91 -9.60
N GLY A 510 -22.50 1.97 -8.95
CA GLY A 510 -22.67 2.12 -7.52
C GLY A 510 -22.67 3.58 -7.09
N LEU A 511 -23.18 3.79 -5.90
CA LEU A 511 -23.21 5.08 -5.25
C LEU A 511 -22.81 4.92 -3.79
N ARG A 512 -21.94 5.79 -3.32
CA ARG A 512 -21.53 5.87 -1.94
C ARG A 512 -21.80 7.27 -1.41
N LEU A 513 -22.32 7.40 -0.20
CA LEU A 513 -22.44 8.64 0.53
C LEU A 513 -21.51 8.58 1.74
N GLU A 514 -20.74 9.62 1.95
CA GLU A 514 -19.78 9.73 3.03
C GLU A 514 -19.96 11.05 3.80
N ALA A 515 -19.65 11.02 5.08
CA ALA A 515 -19.68 12.19 5.94
C ALA A 515 -18.69 12.04 7.10
N GLN A 516 -18.13 13.16 7.58
CA GLN A 516 -17.33 13.20 8.79
C GLN A 516 -17.71 14.41 9.65
N ASN A 517 -17.46 14.33 10.97
CA ASN A 517 -17.49 15.49 11.82
C ASN A 517 -16.20 16.34 11.62
N ARG A 518 -16.11 17.51 12.26
CA ARG A 518 -14.98 18.45 12.22
C ARG A 518 -14.82 19.29 10.95
N ILE A 519 -15.53 18.96 9.88
CA ILE A 519 -15.75 19.82 8.73
C ILE A 519 -17.27 19.93 8.50
N LYS A 520 -17.72 20.94 7.78
CA LYS A 520 -19.16 21.19 7.53
C LYS A 520 -19.69 20.49 6.30
N ASP A 521 -18.84 19.79 5.57
CA ASP A 521 -19.18 19.00 4.39
C ASP A 521 -19.69 17.62 4.82
N HIS A 522 -20.95 17.30 4.50
CA HIS A 522 -21.62 16.08 4.96
C HIS A 522 -22.39 15.36 3.84
N ASP A 523 -22.30 15.85 2.59
CA ASP A 523 -23.04 15.37 1.43
C ASP A 523 -22.12 14.87 0.30
N ASP A 524 -21.09 14.12 0.67
CA ASP A 524 -20.05 13.58 -0.21
C ASP A 524 -20.57 12.39 -1.03
N TRP A 525 -21.31 12.68 -2.11
CA TRP A 525 -21.82 11.66 -3.02
C TRP A 525 -20.75 11.20 -3.99
N ALA A 526 -20.41 9.91 -3.96
CA ALA A 526 -19.38 9.26 -4.75
C ALA A 526 -19.95 8.26 -5.76
N PRO A 527 -20.44 8.72 -6.93
CA PRO A 527 -20.90 7.85 -7.99
C PRO A 527 -19.74 7.10 -8.64
N ARG A 528 -19.97 5.84 -9.02
CA ARG A 528 -18.99 4.98 -9.69
C ARG A 528 -19.67 4.15 -10.76
N ILE A 529 -18.99 4.01 -11.90
CA ILE A 529 -19.44 3.18 -13.01
C ILE A 529 -18.24 2.50 -13.66
N SER A 530 -18.42 1.25 -14.03
CA SER A 530 -17.41 0.54 -14.85
C SER A 530 -18.05 -0.48 -15.77
N LEU A 531 -17.31 -0.86 -16.81
CA LEU A 531 -17.69 -1.92 -17.73
C LEU A 531 -16.52 -2.86 -17.99
N ALA A 532 -16.82 -4.14 -18.21
CA ALA A 532 -15.90 -5.14 -18.71
C ALA A 532 -16.53 -5.88 -19.89
N TRP A 533 -15.88 -5.80 -21.06
CA TRP A 533 -16.38 -6.37 -22.32
C TRP A 533 -15.34 -7.26 -22.98
N ALA A 534 -15.72 -8.49 -23.30
CA ALA A 534 -14.94 -9.45 -24.06
C ALA A 534 -15.44 -9.56 -25.51
N PRO A 535 -14.84 -8.85 -26.49
CA PRO A 535 -15.37 -8.76 -27.89
C PRO A 535 -15.55 -10.11 -28.57
N ALA A 536 -14.64 -11.06 -28.32
CA ALA A 536 -14.65 -12.42 -28.89
C ALA A 536 -15.16 -13.50 -27.91
N GLY A 537 -15.59 -13.10 -26.68
CA GLY A 537 -16.14 -14.00 -25.66
C GLY A 537 -17.65 -14.16 -25.88
N GLY A 538 -18.12 -15.38 -25.93
CA GLY A 538 -19.52 -15.73 -26.09
C GLY A 538 -19.67 -17.10 -26.72
N ARG A 539 -20.67 -17.90 -26.33
CA ARG A 539 -20.90 -19.29 -26.75
C ARG A 539 -19.87 -20.30 -26.23
N GLY A 540 -19.45 -20.17 -24.94
CA GLY A 540 -18.69 -21.21 -24.23
C GLY A 540 -17.17 -21.17 -24.42
N ALA A 541 -16.60 -20.29 -25.23
CA ALA A 541 -15.16 -20.12 -25.35
C ALA A 541 -14.63 -19.11 -24.29
N PRO A 542 -13.54 -19.41 -23.56
CA PRO A 542 -12.93 -18.47 -22.64
C PRO A 542 -12.44 -17.21 -23.37
N ALA A 543 -12.68 -16.06 -22.76
CA ALA A 543 -12.24 -14.79 -23.31
C ALA A 543 -10.70 -14.73 -23.32
N LYS A 544 -10.12 -14.29 -24.43
CA LYS A 544 -8.67 -14.00 -24.53
C LYS A 544 -8.36 -12.51 -24.43
N THR A 545 -9.34 -11.66 -24.69
CA THR A 545 -9.23 -10.20 -24.66
C THR A 545 -10.41 -9.64 -23.91
N VAL A 546 -10.14 -8.73 -22.96
CA VAL A 546 -11.17 -7.95 -22.24
C VAL A 546 -10.82 -6.46 -22.34
N ILE A 547 -11.80 -5.64 -22.66
CA ILE A 547 -11.71 -4.19 -22.59
C ILE A 547 -12.44 -3.75 -21.34
N ARG A 548 -11.75 -2.95 -20.51
CA ARG A 548 -12.33 -2.35 -19.30
C ARG A 548 -12.32 -0.86 -19.40
N ALA A 549 -13.36 -0.23 -18.90
CA ALA A 549 -13.39 1.21 -18.68
C ALA A 549 -14.13 1.50 -17.37
N GLY A 550 -13.78 2.58 -16.71
CA GLY A 550 -14.46 2.99 -15.50
C GLY A 550 -14.24 4.46 -15.18
N TYR A 551 -15.14 5.00 -14.38
CA TYR A 551 -15.08 6.34 -13.82
C TYR A 551 -15.67 6.34 -12.42
N GLY A 552 -15.04 7.07 -11.50
CA GLY A 552 -15.51 7.13 -10.12
C GLY A 552 -15.02 8.37 -9.39
N TRP A 553 -15.78 8.75 -8.36
CA TRP A 553 -15.47 9.78 -7.39
C TRP A 553 -15.07 9.14 -6.07
N PHE A 554 -14.07 9.74 -5.41
CA PHE A 554 -13.50 9.23 -4.16
C PHE A 554 -13.16 10.40 -3.26
N TYR A 555 -13.69 10.38 -2.04
CA TYR A 555 -13.43 11.43 -1.05
C TYR A 555 -12.38 10.98 -0.03
N ASP A 556 -11.50 11.92 0.36
CA ASP A 556 -10.53 11.69 1.43
C ASP A 556 -10.96 12.41 2.70
N ARG A 557 -10.63 11.81 3.85
CA ARG A 557 -10.94 12.37 5.16
C ARG A 557 -9.94 13.44 5.58
N PHE A 558 -10.44 14.49 6.22
CA PHE A 558 -9.59 15.44 6.91
C PHE A 558 -9.09 14.80 8.22
N SER A 559 -7.77 14.73 8.40
CA SER A 559 -7.14 13.98 9.50
C SER A 559 -7.36 14.61 10.88
N SER A 560 -7.45 13.74 11.92
CA SER A 560 -7.45 14.19 13.33
C SER A 560 -6.20 14.97 13.71
N THR A 561 -5.05 14.70 13.08
CA THR A 561 -3.79 15.39 13.31
C THR A 561 -3.91 16.89 13.04
N TYR A 562 -4.48 17.28 11.89
CA TYR A 562 -4.64 18.70 11.54
C TYR A 562 -5.66 19.41 12.43
N VAL A 563 -6.71 18.69 12.86
CA VAL A 563 -7.68 19.20 13.83
C VAL A 563 -7.01 19.42 15.18
N LEU A 564 -6.13 18.50 15.62
CA LEU A 564 -5.33 18.65 16.84
C LEU A 564 -4.40 19.86 16.77
N ASP A 565 -3.72 20.07 15.64
CA ASP A 565 -2.83 21.21 15.43
C ASP A 565 -3.60 22.53 15.54
N ALA A 566 -4.78 22.62 14.92
CA ALA A 566 -5.65 23.79 15.04
C ALA A 566 -6.17 24.01 16.48
N ILE A 567 -6.47 22.94 17.23
CA ILE A 567 -6.87 23.03 18.65
C ILE A 567 -5.70 23.47 19.53
N ARG A 568 -4.50 22.97 19.25
CA ARG A 568 -3.30 23.19 20.05
C ARG A 568 -2.74 24.59 19.82
N GLN A 569 -2.50 24.95 18.55
CA GLN A 569 -1.81 26.17 18.13
C GLN A 569 -2.82 27.30 17.80
N ASN A 570 -3.88 27.42 18.57
CA ASN A 570 -4.95 28.40 18.35
C ASN A 570 -4.65 29.80 18.97
N GLY A 571 -3.39 30.05 19.34
CA GLY A 571 -2.99 31.32 20.00
C GLY A 571 -3.40 31.46 21.47
N ILE A 572 -4.25 30.53 21.97
CA ILE A 572 -4.75 30.51 23.36
C ILE A 572 -4.18 29.29 24.10
N SER A 573 -4.26 28.11 23.51
CA SER A 573 -3.77 26.86 24.11
C SER A 573 -2.26 26.77 24.10
N GLN A 574 -1.65 27.04 22.99
CA GLN A 574 -0.20 27.13 22.80
C GLN A 574 0.14 28.30 21.88
N GLN A 575 1.35 28.84 22.08
CA GLN A 575 1.96 29.88 21.24
C GLN A 575 3.41 29.52 20.99
N GLN A 576 3.89 29.78 19.79
CA GLN A 576 5.31 29.86 19.50
C GLN A 576 5.77 31.30 19.66
N LEU A 577 6.78 31.50 20.47
CA LEU A 577 7.39 32.80 20.75
C LEU A 577 8.77 32.82 20.10
N VAL A 578 9.06 33.84 19.30
CA VAL A 578 10.31 34.01 18.57
C VAL A 578 10.90 35.36 18.88
N VAL A 579 12.12 35.38 19.41
CA VAL A 579 12.88 36.62 19.71
C VAL A 579 14.10 36.67 18.79
N LYS A 580 14.14 37.67 17.92
CA LYS A 580 15.30 37.94 17.07
C LYS A 580 16.39 38.64 17.84
N ASN A 581 17.67 38.27 17.61
CA ASN A 581 18.84 38.84 18.27
C ASN A 581 18.66 38.97 19.81
N PRO A 582 18.31 37.88 20.52
CA PRO A 582 18.05 37.95 21.95
C PRO A 582 19.28 38.43 22.72
N SER A 583 19.06 39.33 23.69
CA SER A 583 20.11 39.83 24.57
C SER A 583 20.45 38.86 25.72
N PHE A 584 19.83 37.69 25.76
CA PHE A 584 20.00 36.67 26.78
C PHE A 584 20.49 35.36 26.14
N PHE A 585 21.30 34.63 26.93
CA PHE A 585 21.78 33.28 26.60
C PHE A 585 21.84 32.47 27.91
N GLU A 586 21.55 31.16 27.83
CA GLU A 586 21.48 30.19 28.94
C GLU A 586 20.29 30.38 29.89
N ASN A 587 19.84 31.61 30.11
CA ASN A 587 18.73 31.93 31.02
C ASN A 587 17.62 32.70 30.27
N ALA A 588 16.75 31.98 29.58
CA ALA A 588 15.60 32.58 28.90
C ALA A 588 14.61 33.17 29.90
N PRO A 589 14.05 34.36 29.63
CA PRO A 589 12.97 34.96 30.43
C PRO A 589 11.71 34.08 30.47
N SER A 590 10.79 34.36 31.36
CA SER A 590 9.49 33.69 31.43
C SER A 590 8.69 33.87 30.12
N ALA A 591 7.78 32.95 29.82
CA ALA A 591 6.96 33.02 28.61
C ALA A 591 6.20 34.36 28.46
N SER A 592 5.71 34.94 29.56
CA SER A 592 5.07 36.25 29.54
C SER A 592 6.02 37.38 29.17
N ALA A 593 7.29 37.33 29.63
CA ALA A 593 8.31 38.32 29.26
C ALA A 593 8.76 38.10 27.80
N LEU A 594 8.90 36.85 27.36
CA LEU A 594 9.23 36.52 25.98
C LEU A 594 8.11 36.97 25.03
N SER A 595 6.84 36.86 25.40
CA SER A 595 5.71 37.35 24.58
C SER A 595 5.81 38.85 24.31
N ALA A 596 6.29 39.63 25.30
CA ALA A 596 6.53 41.06 25.14
C ALA A 596 7.77 41.39 24.29
N LEU A 597 8.75 40.47 24.20
CA LEU A 597 9.98 40.62 23.43
C LEU A 597 9.88 39.96 22.03
N SER A 598 8.80 39.21 21.77
CA SER A 598 8.63 38.52 20.48
C SER A 598 8.56 39.55 19.36
N SER A 599 9.48 39.41 18.43
CA SER A 599 9.64 40.28 17.26
C SER A 599 8.95 39.75 16.02
N VAL A 600 8.45 38.49 16.10
CA VAL A 600 7.70 37.86 15.03
C VAL A 600 6.23 37.79 15.40
N ALA A 601 5.34 38.08 14.46
CA ALA A 601 3.90 37.91 14.64
C ALA A 601 3.58 36.48 15.08
N PRO A 602 2.75 36.28 16.14
CA PRO A 602 2.39 34.97 16.60
C PRO A 602 1.69 34.19 15.49
N SER A 603 1.97 32.87 15.43
CA SER A 603 1.34 31.98 14.48
C SER A 603 0.16 31.27 15.14
N VAL A 604 -1.00 31.38 14.51
CA VAL A 604 -2.29 30.80 14.95
C VAL A 604 -2.78 29.86 13.86
N TYR A 605 -3.20 28.64 14.23
CA TYR A 605 -3.75 27.65 13.29
C TYR A 605 -5.26 27.49 13.47
N GLU A 606 -5.97 27.39 12.37
CA GLU A 606 -7.41 27.11 12.36
C GLU A 606 -7.83 26.25 11.15
N VAL A 607 -9.04 25.70 11.22
CA VAL A 607 -9.67 25.01 10.09
C VAL A 607 -10.63 25.96 9.39
N ALA A 608 -10.55 26.07 8.07
CA ALA A 608 -11.43 26.95 7.29
C ALA A 608 -12.92 26.65 7.57
N PRO A 609 -13.76 27.69 7.81
CA PRO A 609 -15.18 27.49 8.08
C PRO A 609 -15.96 26.81 6.97
N ASN A 610 -15.46 26.88 5.72
CA ASN A 610 -16.02 26.29 4.50
C ASN A 610 -15.22 25.07 4.00
N MET A 611 -14.46 24.43 4.88
CA MET A 611 -13.65 23.24 4.57
C MET A 611 -14.52 22.16 3.94
N LYS A 612 -14.08 21.64 2.80
CA LYS A 612 -14.69 20.53 2.07
C LYS A 612 -13.82 19.28 2.14
N ALA A 613 -14.43 18.12 1.96
CA ALA A 613 -13.69 16.88 1.76
C ALA A 613 -12.91 16.93 0.43
N SER A 614 -11.68 16.44 0.45
CA SER A 614 -10.86 16.34 -0.77
C SER A 614 -11.47 15.32 -1.72
N LEU A 615 -11.79 15.74 -2.95
CA LEU A 615 -12.41 14.91 -3.99
C LEU A 615 -11.39 14.52 -5.05
N ASN A 616 -11.29 13.21 -5.31
CA ASN A 616 -10.50 12.63 -6.38
C ASN A 616 -11.42 11.96 -7.41
N MET A 617 -11.40 12.44 -8.65
CA MET A 617 -12.12 11.88 -9.78
C MET A 617 -11.14 11.05 -10.60
N GLN A 618 -11.44 9.77 -10.81
CA GLN A 618 -10.54 8.86 -11.51
C GLN A 618 -11.28 8.22 -12.70
N ALA A 619 -10.66 8.25 -13.87
CA ALA A 619 -11.11 7.56 -15.09
C ALA A 619 -10.03 6.59 -15.54
N ALA A 620 -10.42 5.41 -16.00
CA ALA A 620 -9.49 4.46 -16.58
C ALA A 620 -10.07 3.78 -17.82
N VAL A 621 -9.20 3.44 -18.77
CA VAL A 621 -9.52 2.57 -19.89
C VAL A 621 -8.34 1.64 -20.13
N GLY A 622 -8.62 0.34 -20.30
CA GLY A 622 -7.58 -0.66 -20.45
C GLY A 622 -7.99 -1.81 -21.37
N ILE A 623 -6.98 -2.47 -21.91
CA ILE A 623 -7.11 -3.70 -22.68
C ILE A 623 -6.27 -4.76 -22.00
N GLU A 624 -6.88 -5.87 -21.71
CA GLU A 624 -6.29 -7.07 -21.14
C GLU A 624 -6.24 -8.16 -22.20
N HIS A 625 -5.09 -8.84 -22.33
CA HIS A 625 -4.94 -9.91 -23.31
C HIS A 625 -4.13 -11.08 -22.76
N GLN A 626 -4.62 -12.28 -23.02
CA GLN A 626 -3.95 -13.52 -22.69
C GLN A 626 -3.27 -14.12 -23.92
N PHE A 627 -1.94 -14.18 -23.91
CA PHE A 627 -1.12 -14.81 -24.94
C PHE A 627 -0.87 -16.28 -24.58
N GLY A 628 -1.53 -17.18 -25.28
CA GLY A 628 -1.47 -18.61 -24.98
C GLY A 628 -2.02 -18.91 -23.57
N LYS A 629 -1.34 -19.83 -22.84
CA LYS A 629 -1.69 -20.23 -21.45
C LYS A 629 -0.70 -19.66 -20.42
N ILE A 630 0.31 -18.93 -20.84
CA ILE A 630 1.50 -18.61 -20.04
C ILE A 630 1.60 -17.13 -19.72
N VAL A 631 1.16 -16.24 -20.59
CA VAL A 631 1.37 -14.79 -20.45
C VAL A 631 0.04 -14.07 -20.47
N THR A 632 -0.19 -13.22 -19.47
CA THR A 632 -1.27 -12.22 -19.46
C THR A 632 -0.67 -10.84 -19.36
N THR A 633 -1.15 -9.91 -20.19
CA THR A 633 -0.74 -8.51 -20.17
C THR A 633 -1.94 -7.59 -20.11
N SER A 634 -1.76 -6.42 -19.53
CA SER A 634 -2.74 -5.34 -19.65
C SER A 634 -2.04 -4.02 -19.96
N VAL A 635 -2.70 -3.19 -20.76
CA VAL A 635 -2.31 -1.81 -21.01
C VAL A 635 -3.47 -0.94 -20.55
N THR A 636 -3.22 -0.11 -19.53
CA THR A 636 -4.26 0.72 -18.90
C THR A 636 -3.81 2.17 -18.86
N TYR A 637 -4.64 3.05 -19.38
CA TYR A 637 -4.52 4.51 -19.21
C TYR A 637 -5.40 4.94 -18.04
N VAL A 638 -4.84 5.72 -17.12
CA VAL A 638 -5.56 6.27 -15.96
C VAL A 638 -5.39 7.78 -15.96
N ASN A 639 -6.49 8.50 -15.85
CA ASN A 639 -6.52 9.94 -15.57
C ASN A 639 -7.11 10.16 -14.19
N SER A 640 -6.43 10.94 -13.36
CA SER A 640 -6.93 11.35 -12.05
C SER A 640 -6.93 12.86 -11.94
N ARG A 641 -8.04 13.43 -11.47
CA ARG A 641 -8.19 14.85 -11.18
C ARG A 641 -8.64 15.03 -9.74
N GLY A 642 -7.83 15.76 -8.97
CA GLY A 642 -8.19 16.18 -7.62
C GLY A 642 -8.69 17.60 -7.59
N VAL A 643 -9.75 17.84 -6.83
CA VAL A 643 -10.24 19.17 -6.46
C VAL A 643 -10.49 19.20 -4.96
N HIS A 644 -10.57 20.38 -4.37
CA HIS A 644 -10.67 20.54 -2.94
C HIS A 644 -9.49 19.85 -2.20
N GLN A 645 -8.31 19.83 -2.83
CA GLN A 645 -7.13 19.26 -2.19
C GLN A 645 -6.71 20.15 -1.01
N TYR A 646 -6.20 19.53 0.04
CA TYR A 646 -5.83 20.25 1.25
C TYR A 646 -4.53 21.03 1.06
N LEU A 647 -4.48 22.20 1.69
CA LEU A 647 -3.30 23.04 1.84
C LEU A 647 -3.43 23.88 3.10
N SER A 648 -2.37 24.49 3.55
CA SER A 648 -2.36 25.57 4.55
C SER A 648 -2.12 26.90 3.86
N ASP A 649 -2.71 27.96 4.39
CA ASP A 649 -2.52 29.29 3.84
C ASP A 649 -2.44 30.33 4.97
N ASN A 650 -1.56 31.34 4.85
CA ASN A 650 -1.56 32.48 5.75
C ASN A 650 -2.57 33.54 5.29
N VAL A 651 -3.83 33.35 5.68
CA VAL A 651 -4.94 34.26 5.27
C VAL A 651 -4.81 35.67 5.81
N ASN A 652 -3.86 35.93 6.71
CA ASN A 652 -3.52 37.25 7.22
C ASN A 652 -2.07 37.67 6.90
N ALA A 653 -1.50 37.12 5.83
CA ALA A 653 -0.21 37.58 5.30
C ALA A 653 -0.23 39.07 4.93
N TYR A 654 0.91 39.70 4.82
CA TYR A 654 0.99 41.07 4.36
C TYR A 654 0.45 41.22 2.93
N LEU A 655 -0.35 42.28 2.74
CA LEU A 655 -0.89 42.60 1.42
C LEU A 655 0.25 42.79 0.39
N PRO A 656 0.11 42.33 -0.83
CA PRO A 656 1.15 42.42 -1.86
C PRO A 656 1.71 43.83 -2.01
N GLY A 657 3.04 43.97 -2.02
CA GLY A 657 3.76 45.24 -2.16
C GLY A 657 3.73 46.15 -0.92
N THR A 658 3.19 45.72 0.24
CA THR A 658 3.19 46.51 1.47
C THR A 658 4.24 46.07 2.49
N TYR A 659 4.85 44.91 2.30
CA TYR A 659 5.86 44.35 3.19
C TYR A 659 7.21 45.08 3.00
N ASP A 660 7.74 45.61 4.10
CA ASP A 660 9.11 46.11 4.19
C ASP A 660 9.96 45.12 4.96
N ALA A 661 10.82 44.40 4.24
CA ALA A 661 11.69 43.35 4.82
C ALA A 661 12.70 43.92 5.83
N THR A 662 13.08 45.21 5.72
CA THR A 662 14.02 45.86 6.65
C THR A 662 13.33 46.17 7.97
N ALA A 663 12.12 46.68 7.91
CA ALA A 663 11.30 47.02 9.09
C ALA A 663 10.54 45.82 9.67
N GLY A 664 10.35 44.75 8.89
CA GLY A 664 9.53 43.59 9.23
C GLY A 664 8.04 43.93 9.40
N THR A 665 7.54 44.92 8.66
CA THR A 665 6.18 45.48 8.81
C THR A 665 5.49 45.66 7.48
N GLY A 666 4.16 45.74 7.52
CA GLY A 666 3.32 45.94 6.33
C GLY A 666 1.84 45.98 6.71
N SER A 667 0.95 46.11 5.74
CA SER A 667 -0.48 46.08 5.95
C SER A 667 -1.02 44.64 5.87
N ARG A 668 -1.86 44.25 6.83
CA ARG A 668 -2.47 42.93 6.91
C ARG A 668 -4.00 43.02 6.70
N PRO A 669 -4.65 41.99 6.05
CA PRO A 669 -6.10 42.01 5.82
C PRO A 669 -6.96 42.26 7.06
N ASN A 670 -6.63 41.61 8.19
CA ASN A 670 -7.40 41.76 9.44
C ASN A 670 -6.95 42.92 10.31
N GLY A 671 -5.86 43.64 9.96
CA GLY A 671 -5.26 44.70 10.76
C GLY A 671 -4.65 44.23 12.10
N ILE A 672 -4.62 42.94 12.37
CA ILE A 672 -4.01 42.31 13.55
C ILE A 672 -2.61 41.80 13.17
N ASN A 673 -1.63 42.05 14.03
CA ASN A 673 -0.26 41.55 13.78
C ASN A 673 -0.13 40.10 14.24
N GLU A 674 -0.68 39.16 13.45
CA GLU A 674 -0.57 37.71 13.63
C GLU A 674 -0.52 37.01 12.28
N ASN A 675 0.14 35.86 12.21
CA ASN A 675 0.06 34.94 11.08
C ASN A 675 -1.10 34.00 11.35
N LEU A 676 -2.15 34.05 10.54
CA LEU A 676 -3.32 33.19 10.65
C LEU A 676 -3.22 32.08 9.61
N TYR A 677 -2.71 30.95 10.03
CA TYR A 677 -2.57 29.75 9.19
C TYR A 677 -3.86 28.96 9.19
N GLN A 678 -4.47 28.88 8.05
CA GLN A 678 -5.75 28.22 7.88
C GLN A 678 -5.62 26.97 7.01
N PHE A 679 -6.02 25.81 7.54
CA PHE A 679 -6.20 24.60 6.72
C PHE A 679 -7.37 24.84 5.76
N GLN A 680 -7.12 24.71 4.48
CA GLN A 680 -8.07 24.97 3.40
C GLN A 680 -8.20 23.78 2.46
N SER A 681 -9.27 23.79 1.66
CA SER A 681 -9.57 22.83 0.61
C SER A 681 -9.61 23.49 -0.78
N GLY A 682 -8.56 24.29 -1.09
CA GLY A 682 -8.45 25.09 -2.31
C GLY A 682 -7.61 24.46 -3.43
N GLY A 683 -6.80 23.46 -3.12
CA GLY A 683 -5.82 22.88 -4.03
C GLY A 683 -6.42 22.00 -5.12
N VAL A 684 -5.63 21.80 -6.19
CA VAL A 684 -5.97 20.92 -7.32
C VAL A 684 -4.79 20.07 -7.77
N TYR A 685 -5.07 18.90 -8.35
CA TYR A 685 -4.07 18.17 -9.10
C TYR A 685 -4.66 17.54 -10.36
N ASN A 686 -3.80 17.22 -11.32
CA ASN A 686 -4.10 16.44 -12.50
C ASN A 686 -2.98 15.45 -12.77
N GLN A 687 -3.34 14.19 -13.05
CA GLN A 687 -2.42 13.11 -13.28
C GLN A 687 -2.85 12.27 -14.48
N ASN A 688 -1.90 11.92 -15.33
CA ASN A 688 -2.09 11.02 -16.47
C ASN A 688 -1.06 9.92 -16.39
N GLN A 689 -1.51 8.65 -16.48
CA GLN A 689 -0.65 7.49 -16.38
C GLN A 689 -0.93 6.48 -17.47
N LEU A 690 0.12 5.87 -17.99
CA LEU A 690 0.05 4.66 -18.80
C LEU A 690 0.74 3.52 -18.04
N MET A 691 -0.02 2.47 -17.74
CA MET A 691 0.47 1.27 -17.05
C MET A 691 0.46 0.09 -18.00
N VAL A 692 1.57 -0.63 -18.07
CA VAL A 692 1.69 -1.90 -18.80
C VAL A 692 2.05 -2.98 -17.80
N ASN A 693 1.07 -3.81 -17.41
CA ASN A 693 1.29 -4.93 -16.50
C ASN A 693 1.56 -6.21 -17.30
N TYR A 694 2.35 -7.09 -16.71
CA TYR A 694 2.61 -8.42 -17.24
C TYR A 694 2.65 -9.45 -16.12
N ASN A 695 2.10 -10.62 -16.42
CA ASN A 695 2.14 -11.78 -15.56
C ASN A 695 2.49 -13.00 -16.43
N VAL A 696 3.55 -13.71 -16.05
CA VAL A 696 4.06 -14.89 -16.78
C VAL A 696 4.06 -16.07 -15.82
N LYS A 697 3.33 -17.13 -16.14
CA LYS A 697 3.30 -18.36 -15.37
C LYS A 697 3.59 -19.56 -16.27
N ALA A 698 4.75 -20.16 -16.06
CA ALA A 698 5.16 -21.41 -16.70
C ALA A 698 5.56 -22.42 -15.61
N LYS A 699 5.77 -23.69 -15.97
CA LYS A 699 6.02 -24.79 -15.02
C LYS A 699 7.10 -24.50 -13.96
N ARG A 700 8.11 -23.67 -14.28
CA ARG A 700 9.25 -23.33 -13.40
C ARG A 700 9.50 -21.84 -13.25
N VAL A 701 8.67 -21.02 -13.84
CA VAL A 701 8.85 -19.57 -13.92
C VAL A 701 7.54 -18.90 -13.60
N SER A 702 7.54 -18.05 -12.58
CA SER A 702 6.48 -17.10 -12.30
C SER A 702 7.10 -15.71 -12.25
N LEU A 703 6.67 -14.80 -13.12
CA LEU A 703 7.11 -13.41 -13.15
C LEU A 703 5.91 -12.50 -13.21
N PHE A 704 5.97 -11.42 -12.44
CA PHE A 704 4.97 -10.37 -12.45
C PHE A 704 5.64 -9.00 -12.40
N GLY A 705 4.94 -8.00 -12.87
CA GLY A 705 5.43 -6.64 -12.77
C GLY A 705 4.73 -5.68 -13.71
N PHE A 706 5.26 -4.48 -13.79
CA PHE A 706 4.73 -3.45 -14.64
C PHE A 706 5.81 -2.45 -15.11
N TYR A 707 5.49 -1.75 -16.17
CA TYR A 707 6.09 -0.47 -16.54
C TYR A 707 5.02 0.62 -16.44
N MET A 708 5.37 1.75 -15.84
CA MET A 708 4.48 2.89 -15.68
C MET A 708 5.15 4.17 -16.18
N LEU A 709 4.42 4.92 -16.97
CA LEU A 709 4.74 6.27 -17.38
C LEU A 709 3.71 7.22 -16.75
N ASN A 710 4.18 8.23 -16.01
CA ASN A 710 3.35 9.12 -15.21
C ASN A 710 3.66 10.59 -15.46
N PHE A 711 2.63 11.42 -15.46
CA PHE A 711 2.69 12.88 -15.54
C PHE A 711 1.70 13.47 -14.56
N ALA A 712 2.21 14.06 -13.47
CA ALA A 712 1.38 14.66 -12.43
C ALA A 712 1.75 16.13 -12.21
N LYS A 713 0.74 16.98 -12.07
CA LYS A 713 0.86 18.39 -11.70
C LYS A 713 -0.10 18.70 -10.55
N ALA A 714 0.33 19.55 -9.64
CA ALA A 714 -0.46 20.01 -8.50
C ALA A 714 -0.01 21.41 -8.07
N ASP A 715 -0.85 22.10 -7.34
CA ASP A 715 -0.54 23.37 -6.67
C ASP A 715 -0.40 23.19 -5.14
N THR A 716 -0.47 21.96 -4.68
CA THR A 716 -0.29 21.59 -3.27
C THR A 716 0.41 20.24 -3.15
N SER A 717 1.09 20.01 -2.03
CA SER A 717 1.63 18.72 -1.63
C SER A 717 0.96 18.14 -0.37
N GLY A 718 -0.21 18.67 0.03
CA GLY A 718 -0.98 18.20 1.17
C GLY A 718 -1.30 19.32 2.18
N ALA A 719 -2.01 18.98 3.26
CA ALA A 719 -2.53 19.94 4.22
C ALA A 719 -1.48 20.79 4.94
N THR A 720 -0.23 20.33 5.02
CA THR A 720 0.87 21.09 5.63
C THR A 720 1.65 21.94 4.63
N TYR A 721 1.25 21.92 3.37
CA TYR A 721 1.87 22.72 2.32
C TYR A 721 1.36 24.16 2.37
N PHE A 722 2.29 25.13 2.36
CA PHE A 722 2.01 26.55 2.19
C PHE A 722 2.39 27.00 0.78
N PRO A 723 1.50 27.72 0.07
CA PRO A 723 1.87 28.29 -1.23
C PRO A 723 2.94 29.38 -1.06
N SER A 724 3.79 29.56 -2.07
CA SER A 724 4.80 30.63 -2.06
C SER A 724 4.19 32.04 -2.13
N ASN A 725 2.93 32.17 -2.51
CA ASN A 725 2.15 33.40 -2.47
C ASN A 725 0.76 33.12 -1.91
N PRO A 726 0.46 33.55 -0.68
CA PRO A 726 -0.85 33.37 -0.07
C PRO A 726 -2.02 33.95 -0.86
N PHE A 727 -1.79 34.96 -1.68
CA PHE A 727 -2.82 35.63 -2.49
C PHE A 727 -2.99 35.02 -3.89
N ASP A 728 -2.09 34.11 -4.30
CA ASP A 728 -2.17 33.37 -5.57
C ASP A 728 -1.58 31.96 -5.42
N PRO A 729 -2.28 31.04 -4.71
CA PRO A 729 -1.84 29.65 -4.57
C PRO A 729 -1.67 28.94 -5.92
N GLY A 730 -2.41 29.38 -6.94
CA GLY A 730 -2.32 28.82 -8.32
C GLY A 730 -0.98 29.07 -9.01
N ALA A 731 -0.17 30.06 -8.55
CA ALA A 731 1.19 30.28 -9.06
C ALA A 731 2.11 29.08 -8.80
N ASP A 732 1.78 28.20 -7.84
CA ASP A 732 2.52 26.99 -7.53
C ASP A 732 2.07 25.77 -8.34
N TYR A 733 1.15 25.94 -9.31
CA TYR A 733 0.75 24.82 -10.16
C TYR A 733 1.91 24.34 -11.05
N GLY A 734 2.58 23.30 -10.61
CA GLY A 734 3.77 22.72 -11.21
C GLY A 734 3.79 21.20 -11.18
N ARG A 735 4.96 20.60 -11.24
CA ARG A 735 5.11 19.14 -11.07
C ARG A 735 4.72 18.76 -9.65
N ALA A 736 3.85 17.73 -9.51
CA ALA A 736 3.50 17.21 -8.21
C ALA A 736 4.71 16.49 -7.55
N ASN A 737 4.80 16.49 -6.23
CA ASN A 737 5.86 15.77 -5.50
C ASN A 737 5.92 14.26 -5.80
N PHE A 738 4.77 13.66 -6.19
CA PHE A 738 4.64 12.26 -6.62
C PHE A 738 4.77 12.06 -8.16
N ASP A 739 5.28 13.06 -8.91
CA ASP A 739 5.53 12.98 -10.36
C ASP A 739 6.78 12.14 -10.67
N VAL A 740 6.78 10.87 -10.33
CA VAL A 740 7.78 9.90 -10.78
C VAL A 740 7.46 9.52 -12.22
N ARG A 741 8.24 10.04 -13.18
CA ARG A 741 7.96 9.94 -14.62
C ARG A 741 7.96 8.53 -15.16
N SER A 742 8.86 7.70 -14.70
CA SER A 742 9.04 6.34 -15.19
C SER A 742 9.34 5.41 -14.03
N ARG A 743 8.59 4.33 -13.95
CA ARG A 743 8.81 3.27 -12.98
C ARG A 743 8.73 1.91 -13.67
N PHE A 744 9.69 1.06 -13.40
CA PHE A 744 9.68 -0.33 -13.81
C PHE A 744 9.83 -1.23 -12.57
N LEU A 745 9.02 -2.28 -12.52
CA LEU A 745 9.07 -3.26 -11.47
C LEU A 745 9.01 -4.66 -12.09
N LEU A 746 9.88 -5.55 -11.60
CA LEU A 746 9.89 -6.97 -11.93
C LEU A 746 10.08 -7.77 -10.65
N GLY A 747 9.13 -8.66 -10.35
CA GLY A 747 9.22 -9.64 -9.27
C GLY A 747 8.92 -11.04 -9.78
N GLY A 748 9.27 -12.06 -8.99
CA GLY A 748 8.86 -13.42 -9.31
C GLY A 748 9.70 -14.51 -8.69
N ASN A 749 9.49 -15.74 -9.18
CA ASN A 749 10.17 -16.94 -8.72
C ASN A 749 10.60 -17.81 -9.91
N LEU A 750 11.85 -18.23 -9.91
CA LEU A 750 12.46 -19.10 -10.91
C LEU A 750 12.93 -20.39 -10.22
N GLN A 751 12.34 -21.53 -10.57
CA GLN A 751 12.69 -22.83 -9.99
C GLN A 751 13.80 -23.50 -10.80
N GLY A 752 14.99 -23.57 -10.21
CA GLY A 752 16.13 -24.29 -10.75
C GLY A 752 16.10 -25.79 -10.42
N PRO A 753 17.10 -26.56 -10.91
CA PRO A 753 17.26 -27.96 -10.56
C PRO A 753 17.64 -28.11 -9.07
N TYR A 754 17.52 -29.36 -8.58
CA TYR A 754 17.93 -29.73 -7.20
C TYR A 754 17.28 -28.96 -6.06
N GLY A 755 16.07 -28.40 -6.27
CA GLY A 755 15.33 -27.65 -5.25
C GLY A 755 15.88 -26.24 -4.97
N VAL A 756 16.69 -25.70 -5.86
CA VAL A 756 17.14 -24.30 -5.82
C VAL A 756 16.06 -23.41 -6.43
N SER A 757 15.76 -22.28 -5.81
CA SER A 757 14.91 -21.24 -6.39
C SER A 757 15.58 -19.87 -6.28
N PHE A 758 15.28 -19.03 -7.27
CA PHE A 758 15.74 -17.64 -7.38
C PHE A 758 14.50 -16.74 -7.38
N SER A 759 14.44 -15.81 -6.47
CA SER A 759 13.32 -14.85 -6.38
C SER A 759 13.85 -13.43 -6.51
N PRO A 760 13.91 -12.89 -7.74
CA PRO A 760 14.32 -11.50 -7.97
C PRO A 760 13.20 -10.52 -7.63
N MET A 761 13.56 -9.35 -7.12
CA MET A 761 12.74 -8.16 -7.03
C MET A 761 13.56 -6.98 -7.52
N LEU A 762 13.15 -6.37 -8.63
CA LEU A 762 13.81 -5.25 -9.26
C LEU A 762 12.85 -4.06 -9.29
N VAL A 763 13.27 -2.93 -8.77
CA VAL A 763 12.55 -1.66 -8.83
C VAL A 763 13.48 -0.59 -9.38
N THR A 764 13.03 0.13 -10.40
CA THR A 764 13.74 1.30 -10.89
C THR A 764 12.78 2.45 -11.13
N ASN A 765 13.17 3.63 -10.67
CA ASN A 765 12.38 4.84 -10.74
C ASN A 765 13.21 5.97 -11.35
N SER A 766 12.56 6.82 -12.15
CA SER A 766 13.13 8.15 -12.43
C SER A 766 13.18 8.99 -11.15
N GLY A 767 14.02 10.00 -11.13
CA GLY A 767 14.11 10.93 -10.01
C GLY A 767 12.79 11.63 -9.70
N THR A 768 12.53 11.85 -8.42
CA THR A 768 11.42 12.68 -7.94
C THR A 768 11.70 14.16 -8.19
N PRO A 769 10.69 14.97 -8.46
CA PRO A 769 10.87 16.43 -8.52
C PRO A 769 11.11 17.00 -7.12
N PHE A 770 11.80 18.13 -7.04
CA PHE A 770 11.98 18.91 -5.82
C PHE A 770 11.95 20.40 -6.12
N ASN A 771 11.54 21.18 -5.12
CA ASN A 771 11.50 22.62 -5.24
C ASN A 771 12.88 23.25 -5.05
N LEU A 772 13.18 24.32 -5.80
CA LEU A 772 14.33 25.17 -5.57
C LEU A 772 13.84 26.44 -4.89
N THR A 773 14.31 26.68 -3.68
CA THR A 773 13.95 27.87 -2.88
C THR A 773 15.19 28.70 -2.59
N ILE A 774 14.97 29.98 -2.33
CA ILE A 774 16.03 30.91 -1.95
C ILE A 774 16.31 30.90 -0.44
N GLY A 775 15.46 30.25 0.36
CA GLY A 775 15.62 30.19 1.83
C GLY A 775 15.38 31.53 2.54
N GLN A 776 14.68 32.44 1.89
CA GLN A 776 14.27 33.75 2.42
C GLN A 776 12.75 33.88 2.33
N ASP A 777 12.20 34.76 3.15
CA ASP A 777 10.81 35.18 3.15
C ASP A 777 10.75 36.57 2.53
N LEU A 778 10.45 36.65 1.24
CA LEU A 778 10.42 37.90 0.50
C LEU A 778 9.11 38.66 0.63
N ASN A 779 8.03 37.96 0.93
CA ASN A 779 6.67 38.53 1.00
C ASN A 779 6.14 38.74 2.43
N GLY A 780 6.90 38.28 3.45
CA GLY A 780 6.57 38.44 4.86
C GLY A 780 5.45 37.52 5.34
N ASP A 781 5.23 36.39 4.69
CA ASP A 781 4.19 35.41 5.09
C ASP A 781 4.69 34.42 6.15
N ASN A 782 5.96 34.56 6.55
CA ASN A 782 6.66 33.70 7.50
C ASN A 782 6.85 32.25 6.97
N GLN A 783 6.93 32.09 5.64
CA GLN A 783 7.33 30.88 4.98
C GLN A 783 8.63 31.13 4.18
N PHE A 784 9.58 30.19 4.27
CA PHE A 784 10.89 30.33 3.62
C PHE A 784 10.93 29.49 2.33
N ASN A 785 9.84 29.54 1.57
CA ASN A 785 9.61 28.70 0.38
C ASN A 785 9.60 29.49 -0.93
N ASP A 786 9.95 30.79 -0.89
CA ASP A 786 10.06 31.62 -2.07
C ASP A 786 11.05 31.07 -3.10
N ARG A 787 10.69 31.14 -4.37
CA ARG A 787 11.47 30.61 -5.48
C ARG A 787 12.22 31.70 -6.21
N PRO A 788 13.46 31.42 -6.69
CA PRO A 788 14.24 32.36 -7.50
C PRO A 788 13.57 32.58 -8.86
N ALA A 789 13.91 33.68 -9.52
CA ALA A 789 13.64 33.90 -10.94
C ALA A 789 14.86 33.49 -11.80
N TYR A 790 14.70 33.39 -13.12
CA TYR A 790 15.84 33.28 -14.02
C TYR A 790 16.60 34.59 -14.04
N ALA A 791 17.93 34.52 -13.88
CA ALA A 791 18.79 35.69 -13.91
C ALA A 791 18.70 36.43 -15.26
N THR A 792 18.62 37.74 -15.22
CA THR A 792 18.63 38.67 -16.34
C THR A 792 19.87 39.55 -16.28
N SER A 793 20.04 40.46 -17.22
CA SER A 793 21.12 41.46 -17.18
C SER A 793 20.94 42.52 -16.05
N ALA A 794 19.75 42.61 -15.47
CA ALA A 794 19.44 43.52 -14.38
C ALA A 794 19.62 42.86 -12.99
N SER A 795 19.76 41.54 -12.92
CA SER A 795 19.89 40.79 -11.67
C SER A 795 21.19 41.14 -10.93
N THR A 796 21.08 41.33 -9.63
CA THR A 796 22.21 41.75 -8.76
C THR A 796 22.73 40.63 -7.86
N ASP A 797 21.89 39.67 -7.53
CA ASP A 797 22.20 38.51 -6.66
C ASP A 797 22.06 37.20 -7.45
N ILE A 798 23.11 36.78 -8.11
CA ILE A 798 23.10 35.71 -9.09
C ILE A 798 23.84 34.47 -8.58
N VAL A 799 23.12 33.31 -8.62
CA VAL A 799 23.68 31.99 -8.34
C VAL A 799 23.65 31.11 -9.61
N LYS A 800 24.78 30.49 -9.93
CA LYS A 800 24.92 29.49 -11.00
C LYS A 800 24.83 28.09 -10.42
N THR A 801 23.91 27.30 -10.91
CA THR A 801 23.70 25.91 -10.51
C THR A 801 23.73 25.01 -11.75
N SER A 802 23.71 23.68 -11.52
CA SER A 802 23.50 22.70 -12.60
C SER A 802 22.13 22.79 -13.26
N TYR A 803 21.17 23.45 -12.60
CA TYR A 803 19.79 23.63 -13.08
C TYR A 803 19.59 24.95 -13.83
N GLY A 804 20.52 25.87 -13.73
CA GLY A 804 20.45 27.18 -14.39
C GLY A 804 21.14 28.28 -13.63
N THR A 805 20.98 29.52 -14.12
CA THR A 805 21.46 30.74 -13.47
C THR A 805 20.24 31.50 -12.94
N PHE A 806 20.21 31.74 -11.65
CA PHE A 806 19.07 32.27 -10.95
C PHE A 806 19.38 33.59 -10.26
N ASP A 807 18.35 34.44 -10.15
CA ASP A 807 18.34 35.64 -9.32
C ASP A 807 17.70 35.27 -7.97
N LEU A 808 18.44 35.50 -6.88
CA LEU A 808 17.97 35.22 -5.52
C LEU A 808 17.17 36.37 -4.90
N ASN A 809 17.14 37.53 -5.55
CA ASN A 809 16.37 38.70 -5.13
C ASN A 809 15.53 39.25 -6.30
N PRO A 810 14.59 38.43 -6.81
CA PRO A 810 13.79 38.82 -7.97
C PRO A 810 12.89 40.02 -7.60
N SER A 811 12.71 40.93 -8.56
CA SER A 811 11.73 42.01 -8.45
C SER A 811 10.30 41.45 -8.51
N ALA A 812 9.31 42.18 -8.01
CA ALA A 812 7.91 41.77 -7.96
C ALA A 812 7.32 41.43 -9.35
N ASP A 813 7.89 41.99 -10.40
CA ASP A 813 7.46 41.76 -11.81
C ASP A 813 8.14 40.53 -12.46
N GLU A 814 9.17 39.98 -11.83
CA GLU A 814 9.90 38.82 -12.38
C GLU A 814 9.20 37.52 -12.01
N LYS A 815 9.02 36.69 -13.03
CA LYS A 815 8.38 35.41 -12.84
C LYS A 815 9.32 34.40 -12.18
N SER A 816 8.95 33.88 -11.02
CA SER A 816 9.65 32.77 -10.36
C SER A 816 9.70 31.54 -11.25
N ILE A 817 10.73 30.70 -11.08
CA ILE A 817 10.81 29.41 -11.74
C ILE A 817 9.62 28.51 -11.35
N PRO A 818 9.24 27.54 -12.22
CA PRO A 818 8.13 26.64 -11.90
C PRO A 818 8.32 25.87 -10.58
N TYR A 819 7.22 25.58 -9.90
CA TYR A 819 7.24 24.72 -8.71
C TYR A 819 7.81 23.33 -9.04
N ASN A 820 8.59 22.75 -8.12
CA ASN A 820 9.28 21.47 -8.30
C ASN A 820 10.09 21.40 -9.59
N PHE A 821 10.87 22.46 -9.87
CA PHE A 821 11.68 22.60 -11.06
C PHE A 821 12.82 21.58 -11.13
N GLY A 822 13.45 21.27 -10.00
CA GLY A 822 14.53 20.32 -9.90
C GLY A 822 14.07 18.88 -10.12
N THR A 823 15.00 18.01 -10.51
CA THR A 823 14.76 16.56 -10.59
C THR A 823 15.89 15.84 -9.89
N GLY A 824 15.58 15.08 -8.88
CA GLY A 824 16.51 14.26 -8.12
C GLY A 824 17.09 13.09 -8.93
N PRO A 825 18.05 12.35 -8.38
CA PRO A 825 18.62 11.18 -9.03
C PRO A 825 17.58 10.07 -9.19
N GLY A 826 17.71 9.28 -10.26
CA GLY A 826 16.95 8.05 -10.41
C GLY A 826 17.40 7.01 -9.39
N GLN A 827 16.50 6.14 -9.03
CA GLN A 827 16.74 5.04 -8.10
C GLN A 827 16.71 3.70 -8.82
N PHE A 828 17.61 2.82 -8.40
CA PHE A 828 17.68 1.43 -8.84
C PHE A 828 17.88 0.56 -7.60
N SER A 829 16.98 -0.39 -7.39
CA SER A 829 17.09 -1.40 -6.33
C SER A 829 16.88 -2.79 -6.92
N MET A 830 17.76 -3.71 -6.57
CA MET A 830 17.64 -5.10 -6.94
C MET A 830 17.88 -5.99 -5.72
N ASN A 831 16.83 -6.69 -5.31
CA ASN A 831 16.89 -7.74 -4.30
C ASN A 831 16.86 -9.10 -4.98
N MET A 832 17.66 -10.05 -4.51
CA MET A 832 17.69 -11.42 -5.02
C MET A 832 17.71 -12.39 -3.86
N ARG A 833 16.65 -13.17 -3.72
CA ARG A 833 16.62 -14.30 -2.80
C ARG A 833 17.03 -15.56 -3.53
N VAL A 834 18.05 -16.24 -3.04
CA VAL A 834 18.43 -17.57 -3.50
C VAL A 834 18.14 -18.54 -2.37
N SER A 835 17.30 -19.54 -2.63
CA SER A 835 16.93 -20.52 -1.61
C SER A 835 17.09 -21.95 -2.15
N LYS A 836 17.41 -22.87 -1.23
CA LYS A 836 17.45 -24.31 -1.51
C LYS A 836 16.58 -25.04 -0.50
N SER A 837 15.60 -25.79 -0.98
CA SER A 837 14.75 -26.64 -0.15
C SER A 837 15.36 -28.03 -0.02
N ILE A 838 15.52 -28.49 1.23
CA ILE A 838 15.98 -29.85 1.56
C ILE A 838 14.86 -30.53 2.34
N GLY A 839 14.28 -31.58 1.77
CA GLY A 839 13.28 -32.41 2.46
C GLY A 839 13.94 -33.29 3.51
N ILE A 840 13.42 -33.28 4.74
CA ILE A 840 13.86 -34.14 5.85
C ILE A 840 12.66 -35.01 6.26
N GLY A 841 12.85 -36.33 6.24
CA GLY A 841 11.82 -37.31 6.61
C GLY A 841 11.23 -38.07 5.40
N PRO A 842 10.26 -38.96 5.62
CA PRO A 842 9.63 -39.71 4.55
C PRO A 842 8.95 -38.76 3.55
N LYS A 843 9.13 -39.02 2.25
CA LYS A 843 8.35 -38.34 1.21
C LYS A 843 6.87 -38.63 1.47
N VAL A 844 6.08 -37.60 1.71
CA VAL A 844 4.63 -37.70 1.65
C VAL A 844 4.27 -37.88 0.18
N GLU A 845 4.02 -39.12 -0.27
CA GLU A 845 3.50 -39.37 -1.58
C GLU A 845 2.15 -38.68 -1.74
N GLY A 846 1.98 -37.88 -2.77
CA GLY A 846 0.72 -37.23 -3.10
C GLY A 846 0.41 -35.92 -2.41
N GLY A 847 1.35 -35.31 -1.71
CA GLY A 847 1.22 -33.91 -1.33
C GLY A 847 1.34 -33.00 -2.57
N ARG A 848 0.34 -32.97 -3.44
CA ARG A 848 -0.05 -31.68 -4.03
C ARG A 848 -0.08 -30.75 -2.82
N ALA A 849 0.62 -29.64 -2.90
CA ALA A 849 0.45 -28.57 -1.95
C ALA A 849 -1.05 -28.47 -1.74
N ALA A 850 -1.52 -28.88 -0.56
CA ALA A 850 -2.91 -28.75 -0.22
C ALA A 850 -3.20 -27.28 -0.41
N GLY A 851 -3.83 -26.96 -1.53
CA GLY A 851 -4.48 -25.69 -1.73
C GLY A 851 -5.28 -25.55 -0.45
N GLY A 852 -4.96 -24.53 0.34
CA GLY A 852 -5.57 -24.40 1.64
C GLY A 852 -7.04 -24.58 1.47
N PHE A 853 -7.61 -25.54 2.18
CA PHE A 853 -9.03 -25.56 2.40
C PHE A 853 -9.39 -24.14 2.82
N GLY A 854 -10.15 -23.46 1.98
CA GLY A 854 -10.81 -22.25 2.39
C GLY A 854 -11.60 -22.68 3.62
N GLY A 855 -11.05 -22.44 4.82
CA GLY A 855 -11.87 -22.49 6.00
C GLY A 855 -13.05 -21.55 5.73
N PRO A 856 -14.24 -21.83 6.25
CA PRO A 856 -15.37 -20.94 6.13
C PRO A 856 -14.99 -19.63 6.85
N GLY A 857 -14.48 -18.66 6.15
CA GLY A 857 -13.95 -17.44 6.75
C GLY A 857 -13.26 -16.50 5.76
N GLY A 858 -13.07 -16.92 4.50
CA GLY A 858 -12.88 -15.97 3.43
C GLY A 858 -14.28 -15.68 2.91
N GLY A 859 -14.83 -14.52 3.15
CA GLY A 859 -15.99 -14.02 2.45
C GLY A 859 -15.84 -14.34 0.97
N PRO A 860 -16.92 -14.64 0.23
CA PRO A 860 -16.80 -14.84 -1.19
C PRO A 860 -16.10 -13.63 -1.76
N PRO A 861 -15.21 -13.78 -2.72
CA PRO A 861 -14.74 -12.62 -3.45
C PRO A 861 -16.00 -11.96 -3.98
N PRO A 862 -16.19 -10.64 -3.77
CA PRO A 862 -17.39 -9.98 -4.22
C PRO A 862 -17.55 -10.30 -5.72
N GLY A 863 -18.65 -10.95 -6.12
CA GLY A 863 -19.07 -11.06 -7.49
C GLY A 863 -18.64 -12.24 -8.36
N GLY A 864 -18.36 -13.41 -7.81
CA GLY A 864 -18.32 -14.65 -8.62
C GLY A 864 -19.74 -15.18 -8.90
N GLY A 865 -20.45 -14.61 -9.85
CA GLY A 865 -21.77 -15.13 -10.23
C GLY A 865 -21.69 -16.56 -10.75
N PRO A 866 -22.70 -17.42 -10.47
CA PRO A 866 -22.73 -18.81 -10.94
C PRO A 866 -22.70 -18.84 -12.46
N GLY A 867 -21.84 -19.69 -12.99
CA GLY A 867 -21.84 -20.01 -14.41
C GLY A 867 -23.20 -20.56 -14.81
N GLY A 868 -23.97 -19.72 -15.51
CA GLY A 868 -25.32 -20.08 -15.96
C GLY A 868 -25.28 -21.24 -16.94
N GLY A 869 -25.82 -22.36 -16.54
CA GLY A 869 -26.29 -23.39 -17.44
C GLY A 869 -27.43 -22.82 -18.28
N GLY A 870 -27.27 -22.84 -19.60
CA GLY A 870 -28.33 -22.44 -20.53
C GLY A 870 -29.50 -23.36 -20.47
N ALA A 871 -30.72 -22.81 -20.32
CA ALA A 871 -31.93 -23.51 -20.64
C ALA A 871 -32.33 -23.21 -22.09
N PRO A 872 -32.76 -24.22 -22.86
CA PRO A 872 -33.33 -23.98 -24.16
C PRO A 872 -34.83 -23.68 -24.04
N GLY A 873 -35.27 -22.66 -24.71
CA GLY A 873 -36.67 -22.32 -24.91
C GLY A 873 -36.72 -21.10 -25.81
#